data_e9747572e2a9d8d0ca4c08ce6b1726a8
#
_entry.id   e9747572e2a9d8d0ca4c08ce6b1726a8
#
_cell.length_a   1.000
_cell.length_b   1.000
_cell.length_c   1.000
_cell.angle_alpha   90.00
_cell.angle_beta   90.00
_cell.angle_gamma   90.00
#
_symmetry.space_group_name_H-M   'P 1'
#
loop_
_entity.id
_entity.type
_entity.pdbx_description
1 polymer ?
#
loop_
_entity_poly.entity_id
_entity_poly.type
_entity_poly.pdbx_seq_one_letter_code
_entity_poly.pdbx_strand_id
1 'polypeptide(L)'
;MNRESRALCGLLAAVLLAACSSGGSVDIGHGQSAGATTDFGIAYVKRMLPTDATGLDALRALDDLRRQRHFWTKADVYVRDKATPSGVERNITSQVTGTDFYDIKDLDVSADGNRLIFAMRGPLNPMQKDFAPPTWRIWEYDIATDNLHSLTDDVTADGGEDVSPHYLPSDSAHPNGRILITSTRQRYSKQVLLQDERKAGFEAQTEDGGESAFTLNVLDPTLTGPSAFQQISFNQDHDLNPSVMMGGRVMYSRWDNAPGGTGGMHLYTMNPDGSDMQLLYGAHSHLVGSPDPSTGAPTDVQFVKARQMEDGRVMALIRPTDPGTDFGGNLVILDVVNSVECTQRTLAAGAGSGSSPCPAMTNATTNDVRTVPGPSPGGRFNSTFPLFDHTNRVLVSWSQCRLLDTAGTIIPCTSANLAAPAPQLAPPLYSIWLFDPTDGTLKPVVTPVEGDMLTDVVALQARPPPAYIAPVSTASTLAGDSAGIIDIRSVYDWADASWPGVGAGGTANFIAAISTTPADLRPARFLRIEKAVSMGDKDLLDGFPDFDRNISLDNSVGYMREILGYVPIEADGSVRVKVPANVAFQISVLDASARRIPSFPQHTAWLQLRPGEVVSCNGCHNPRGPASTTAHGRAGLFASANAGDAMGLTQAQLLYGTSTNCGVTACNAAAPSVNVIYTGSGAAGDTSIDLNYIPGLSTPLPTSVSCTNLWVAACRITIDYAASGTGAATSAPAHIDPLWTVDRGANTCTNCHTATGTQVVSCTPAGTMTPVNVTLSVPAAGGLELDADPAQNPAAQLRAYVQLAATHTTSSFSLDAACAPVRTDTQVSGSMASGSAAGSRFFAVLSGATVGTVNHSGFMTPAELRLLSEWVDIGAQYYNNPFAAPLN
;
A
#
# COMPACT_ATOMS: atom_id res chain seq x y z
N MET A 1 63.84 -32.22 12.12
CA MET A 1 62.48 -31.73 11.68
C MET A 1 61.74 -32.99 11.26
N ASN A 2 60.77 -33.36 12.06
CA ASN A 2 60.23 -34.69 12.10
C ASN A 2 59.24 -35.02 11.02
N ARG A 3 59.13 -36.29 10.69
CA ARG A 3 58.24 -36.90 9.69
C ARG A 3 56.73 -36.67 9.90
N GLU A 4 56.34 -36.13 11.01
CA GLU A 4 54.92 -35.87 11.37
C GLU A 4 54.34 -34.61 10.75
N SER A 5 55.17 -33.67 10.34
CA SER A 5 54.66 -32.38 9.71
C SER A 5 54.28 -32.57 8.24
N ARG A 6 54.56 -33.71 7.60
CA ARG A 6 54.16 -33.96 6.19
C ARG A 6 52.81 -34.71 6.06
N ALA A 7 52.32 -35.31 7.12
CA ALA A 7 51.03 -36.02 7.10
C ALA A 7 49.85 -35.05 7.31
N LEU A 8 50.07 -33.93 8.01
CA LEU A 8 49.02 -32.98 8.31
C LEU A 8 48.71 -32.04 7.12
N CYS A 9 49.71 -31.73 6.27
CA CYS A 9 49.45 -30.93 5.05
C CYS A 9 48.78 -31.73 3.92
N GLY A 10 48.86 -33.07 3.94
CA GLY A 10 48.20 -33.95 2.95
C GLY A 10 46.71 -34.13 3.22
N LEU A 11 46.29 -34.07 4.49
CA LEU A 11 44.88 -34.13 4.85
C LEU A 11 44.10 -32.82 4.62
N LEU A 12 44.76 -31.65 4.79
CA LEU A 12 44.11 -30.38 4.50
C LEU A 12 43.94 -30.11 3.00
N ALA A 13 44.82 -30.67 2.14
CA ALA A 13 44.67 -30.52 0.69
C ALA A 13 43.60 -31.44 0.09
N ALA A 14 43.29 -32.57 0.75
CA ALA A 14 42.21 -33.46 0.31
C ALA A 14 40.82 -32.99 0.69
N VAL A 15 40.68 -32.15 1.74
CA VAL A 15 39.39 -31.54 2.13
C VAL A 15 39.04 -30.32 1.30
N LEU A 16 40.03 -29.64 0.69
CA LEU A 16 39.80 -28.44 -0.17
C LEU A 16 39.52 -28.80 -1.64
N LEU A 17 39.66 -30.05 -2.07
CA LEU A 17 39.34 -30.49 -3.43
C LEU A 17 37.99 -31.21 -3.56
N ALA A 18 37.28 -31.44 -2.45
CA ALA A 18 35.93 -31.99 -2.44
C ALA A 18 34.81 -30.92 -2.48
N ALA A 19 35.18 -29.64 -2.49
CA ALA A 19 34.21 -28.52 -2.42
C ALA A 19 33.84 -27.92 -3.78
N CYS A 20 34.25 -28.45 -4.91
CA CYS A 20 34.02 -27.89 -6.25
C CYS A 20 33.28 -28.82 -7.21
N SER A 21 32.45 -29.76 -6.73
CA SER A 21 31.55 -30.52 -7.60
C SER A 21 30.20 -30.80 -6.93
N SER A 22 29.45 -29.78 -6.52
CA SER A 22 28.04 -29.96 -6.20
C SER A 22 27.22 -29.29 -7.28
N GLY A 23 26.97 -29.98 -8.38
CA GLY A 23 25.74 -29.78 -9.13
C GLY A 23 24.59 -30.00 -8.16
N GLY A 24 23.71 -28.99 -7.99
CA GLY A 24 22.64 -29.04 -7.00
C GLY A 24 21.68 -30.21 -7.23
N SER A 25 21.96 -31.35 -6.62
CA SER A 25 20.95 -32.34 -6.33
C SER A 25 20.37 -32.01 -4.96
N VAL A 26 19.09 -31.86 -4.87
CA VAL A 26 18.39 -31.84 -3.57
C VAL A 26 18.73 -33.17 -2.89
N ASP A 27 19.52 -33.14 -1.82
CA ASP A 27 19.83 -34.31 -1.04
C ASP A 27 18.56 -34.69 -0.26
N ILE A 28 17.80 -35.63 -0.79
CA ILE A 28 16.71 -36.30 -0.07
C ILE A 28 17.38 -37.18 0.94
N GLY A 29 17.76 -36.63 2.09
CA GLY A 29 18.66 -37.22 3.06
C GLY A 29 18.27 -38.65 3.49
N HIS A 30 19.13 -39.57 3.20
CA HIS A 30 19.17 -40.87 3.84
C HIS A 30 20.00 -40.84 5.16
N GLY A 31 20.01 -39.72 5.86
CA GLY A 31 20.65 -39.62 7.17
C GLY A 31 19.65 -39.97 8.28
N GLN A 32 19.92 -41.07 9.02
CA GLN A 32 19.24 -41.30 10.29
C GLN A 32 19.65 -40.19 11.28
N SER A 33 18.94 -39.12 11.32
CA SER A 33 18.95 -38.24 12.49
C SER A 33 18.04 -38.83 13.57
N ALA A 34 18.54 -38.83 14.80
CA ALA A 34 17.79 -39.29 15.96
C ALA A 34 16.37 -38.79 16.03
N GLY A 35 15.43 -39.70 16.10
CA GLY A 35 14.00 -39.64 16.37
C GLY A 35 13.35 -38.28 16.62
N ALA A 36 13.14 -37.50 15.56
CA ALA A 36 12.16 -36.43 15.60
C ALA A 36 10.79 -37.11 15.55
N THR A 37 10.01 -36.99 16.61
CA THR A 37 8.64 -37.49 16.63
C THR A 37 7.81 -36.72 15.61
N THR A 38 7.33 -37.45 14.59
CA THR A 38 6.33 -36.95 13.61
C THR A 38 4.95 -37.48 13.97
N ASP A 39 4.74 -37.76 15.26
CA ASP A 39 3.54 -38.38 15.82
C ASP A 39 2.43 -37.40 16.14
N PHE A 40 2.36 -36.31 15.39
CA PHE A 40 1.27 -35.34 15.45
C PHE A 40 0.48 -35.32 14.14
N GLY A 41 -0.81 -35.03 14.23
CA GLY A 41 -1.66 -34.87 13.07
C GLY A 41 -1.36 -33.56 12.32
N ILE A 42 -1.73 -33.53 11.05
CA ILE A 42 -1.66 -32.35 10.19
C ILE A 42 -2.96 -32.14 9.43
N ALA A 43 -3.22 -30.91 9.02
CA ALA A 43 -4.24 -30.62 8.03
C ALA A 43 -3.66 -29.76 6.90
N TYR A 44 -4.23 -29.89 5.71
CA TYR A 44 -3.78 -29.13 4.52
C TYR A 44 -4.89 -29.03 3.49
N VAL A 45 -4.77 -28.05 2.60
CA VAL A 45 -5.65 -27.91 1.44
C VAL A 45 -5.08 -28.76 0.30
N LYS A 46 -5.91 -29.60 -0.30
CA LYS A 46 -5.62 -30.34 -1.52
C LYS A 46 -6.45 -29.75 -2.65
N ARG A 47 -5.77 -29.26 -3.67
CA ARG A 47 -6.34 -28.57 -4.82
C ARG A 47 -6.06 -29.34 -6.09
N MET A 48 -7.05 -29.50 -6.95
CA MET A 48 -6.87 -30.07 -8.27
C MET A 48 -6.24 -29.04 -9.22
N LEU A 49 -5.21 -29.43 -9.94
CA LEU A 49 -4.66 -28.63 -11.03
C LEU A 49 -5.23 -29.08 -12.38
N PRO A 50 -5.43 -28.18 -13.34
CA PRO A 50 -5.73 -28.55 -14.71
C PRO A 50 -4.64 -29.45 -15.28
N THR A 51 -5.04 -30.52 -15.97
CA THR A 51 -4.11 -31.49 -16.57
C THR A 51 -3.71 -31.08 -18.00
N ASP A 52 -4.47 -30.21 -18.63
CA ASP A 52 -4.14 -29.63 -19.93
C ASP A 52 -3.35 -28.33 -19.77
N ALA A 53 -2.45 -28.07 -20.70
CA ALA A 53 -1.56 -26.90 -20.65
C ALA A 53 -2.33 -25.58 -20.66
N THR A 54 -3.40 -25.48 -21.43
CA THR A 54 -4.20 -24.24 -21.56
C THR A 54 -4.89 -23.89 -20.25
N GLY A 55 -5.49 -24.85 -19.57
CA GLY A 55 -6.11 -24.65 -18.26
C GLY A 55 -5.10 -24.30 -17.18
N LEU A 56 -3.94 -24.95 -17.19
CA LEU A 56 -2.86 -24.66 -16.25
C LEU A 56 -2.29 -23.24 -16.46
N ASP A 57 -2.07 -22.82 -17.71
CA ASP A 57 -1.56 -21.48 -18.03
C ASP A 57 -2.60 -20.40 -17.69
N ALA A 58 -3.88 -20.66 -17.89
CA ALA A 58 -4.95 -19.79 -17.46
C ALA A 58 -4.98 -19.64 -15.92
N LEU A 59 -4.72 -20.72 -15.17
CA LEU A 59 -4.62 -20.66 -13.72
C LEU A 59 -3.37 -19.90 -13.26
N ARG A 60 -2.22 -20.12 -13.91
CA ARG A 60 -0.97 -19.39 -13.66
C ARG A 60 -1.14 -17.88 -13.85
N ALA A 61 -1.90 -17.46 -14.86
CA ALA A 61 -2.19 -16.05 -15.13
C ALA A 61 -3.00 -15.37 -14.01
N LEU A 62 -3.68 -16.15 -13.16
CA LEU A 62 -4.39 -15.64 -11.99
C LEU A 62 -3.54 -15.56 -10.73
N ASP A 63 -2.27 -15.99 -10.78
CA ASP A 63 -1.35 -16.03 -9.63
C ASP A 63 -0.71 -14.64 -9.34
N ASP A 64 -1.52 -13.60 -9.33
CA ASP A 64 -1.17 -12.23 -9.02
C ASP A 64 -1.48 -11.94 -7.55
N LEU A 65 -0.51 -11.42 -6.78
CA LEU A 65 -0.70 -11.12 -5.36
C LEU A 65 -1.75 -10.04 -5.08
N ARG A 66 -2.04 -9.20 -6.06
CA ARG A 66 -3.08 -8.18 -5.96
C ARG A 66 -4.49 -8.76 -6.10
N ARG A 67 -4.64 -9.99 -6.59
CA ARG A 67 -5.91 -10.62 -6.94
C ARG A 67 -6.31 -11.70 -5.96
N GLN A 68 -6.89 -11.32 -4.85
CA GLN A 68 -7.24 -12.25 -3.77
C GLN A 68 -8.44 -13.15 -4.07
N ARG A 69 -9.29 -12.80 -5.05
CA ARG A 69 -10.51 -13.55 -5.41
C ARG A 69 -10.29 -14.68 -6.41
N HIS A 70 -9.19 -14.67 -7.15
CA HIS A 70 -9.05 -15.41 -8.40
C HIS A 70 -8.36 -16.77 -8.26
N PHE A 71 -8.83 -17.64 -7.36
CA PHE A 71 -8.53 -19.05 -7.45
C PHE A 71 -9.80 -19.80 -7.90
N TRP A 72 -9.71 -20.60 -8.98
CA TRP A 72 -10.88 -21.24 -9.61
C TRP A 72 -10.62 -22.70 -9.88
N THR A 73 -10.35 -23.49 -8.81
CA THR A 73 -10.10 -24.91 -8.91
C THR A 73 -10.77 -25.64 -7.76
N LYS A 74 -11.16 -26.91 -7.99
CA LYS A 74 -11.71 -27.74 -6.91
C LYS A 74 -10.67 -27.95 -5.84
N ALA A 75 -11.04 -27.68 -4.58
CA ALA A 75 -10.20 -27.89 -3.41
C ALA A 75 -11.01 -28.47 -2.26
N ASP A 76 -10.36 -29.25 -1.42
CA ASP A 76 -10.88 -29.82 -0.18
C ASP A 76 -9.83 -29.74 0.94
N VAL A 77 -10.27 -29.74 2.21
CA VAL A 77 -9.38 -29.87 3.36
C VAL A 77 -9.26 -31.32 3.77
N TYR A 78 -8.02 -31.73 3.94
CA TYR A 78 -7.67 -33.07 4.40
C TYR A 78 -6.96 -33.02 5.74
N VAL A 79 -7.27 -34.00 6.58
CA VAL A 79 -6.63 -34.25 7.88
C VAL A 79 -5.91 -35.57 7.80
N ARG A 80 -4.68 -35.62 8.37
CA ARG A 80 -3.92 -36.86 8.56
C ARG A 80 -3.61 -37.03 10.03
N ASP A 81 -3.65 -38.25 10.50
CA ASP A 81 -3.38 -38.62 11.89
C ASP A 81 -1.90 -38.48 12.28
N LYS A 82 -0.98 -38.49 11.30
CA LYS A 82 0.46 -38.39 11.50
C LYS A 82 1.15 -37.60 10.40
N ALA A 83 2.18 -36.84 10.77
CA ALA A 83 3.05 -36.12 9.85
C ALA A 83 4.07 -37.04 9.16
N THR A 84 3.62 -38.17 8.58
CA THR A 84 4.43 -39.16 7.87
C THR A 84 3.71 -39.64 6.62
N PRO A 85 4.44 -40.18 5.62
CA PRO A 85 3.82 -40.76 4.42
C PRO A 85 2.82 -41.91 4.70
N SER A 86 2.96 -42.57 5.84
CA SER A 86 2.05 -43.67 6.27
C SER A 86 0.82 -43.19 7.02
N GLY A 87 0.69 -41.89 7.30
CA GLY A 87 -0.50 -41.31 7.98
C GLY A 87 -1.79 -41.54 7.19
N VAL A 88 -2.88 -41.81 7.91
CA VAL A 88 -4.20 -42.01 7.31
C VAL A 88 -4.85 -40.65 6.97
N GLU A 89 -5.26 -40.50 5.72
CA GLU A 89 -5.85 -39.26 5.18
C GLU A 89 -7.38 -39.33 5.20
N ARG A 90 -8.03 -38.22 5.61
CA ARG A 90 -9.48 -38.08 5.60
C ARG A 90 -9.86 -36.69 5.04
N ASN A 91 -10.78 -36.66 4.08
CA ASN A 91 -11.40 -35.41 3.59
C ASN A 91 -12.48 -34.97 4.59
N ILE A 92 -12.30 -33.80 5.22
CA ILE A 92 -13.26 -33.29 6.23
C ILE A 92 -14.30 -32.36 5.61
N THR A 93 -14.06 -31.81 4.44
CA THR A 93 -15.01 -30.91 3.76
C THR A 93 -16.03 -31.66 2.91
N SER A 94 -15.81 -32.95 2.62
CA SER A 94 -16.69 -33.76 1.77
C SER A 94 -18.14 -33.80 2.25
N GLN A 95 -18.40 -33.58 3.56
CA GLN A 95 -19.75 -33.50 4.09
C GLN A 95 -20.55 -32.29 3.58
N VAL A 96 -19.89 -31.24 3.08
CA VAL A 96 -20.50 -30.06 2.45
C VAL A 96 -20.25 -30.03 0.97
N THR A 97 -18.99 -30.29 0.53
CA THR A 97 -18.59 -30.18 -0.86
C THR A 97 -19.10 -31.34 -1.73
N GLY A 98 -19.25 -32.54 -1.15
CA GLY A 98 -19.68 -33.72 -1.86
C GLY A 98 -18.88 -33.94 -3.15
N THR A 99 -19.59 -33.98 -4.28
CA THR A 99 -18.99 -34.04 -5.63
C THR A 99 -18.90 -32.68 -6.29
N ASP A 100 -19.46 -31.63 -5.70
CA ASP A 100 -19.53 -30.30 -6.26
C ASP A 100 -18.18 -29.59 -6.26
N PHE A 101 -18.11 -28.52 -7.03
CA PHE A 101 -16.89 -27.77 -7.23
C PHE A 101 -16.82 -26.62 -6.20
N TYR A 102 -16.01 -26.78 -5.18
CA TYR A 102 -15.71 -25.77 -4.16
C TYR A 102 -14.26 -25.36 -4.24
N ASP A 103 -13.98 -24.12 -3.86
CA ASP A 103 -12.64 -23.59 -3.71
C ASP A 103 -12.35 -23.32 -2.22
N ILE A 104 -11.13 -23.64 -1.76
CA ILE A 104 -10.75 -23.55 -0.34
C ILE A 104 -9.31 -23.02 -0.25
N LYS A 105 -9.05 -22.14 0.74
CA LYS A 105 -7.72 -21.57 1.02
C LYS A 105 -7.58 -21.09 2.46
N ASP A 106 -6.36 -20.68 2.81
CA ASP A 106 -6.02 -19.94 4.04
C ASP A 106 -6.39 -20.71 5.32
N LEU A 107 -5.87 -21.93 5.44
CA LEU A 107 -6.10 -22.80 6.61
C LEU A 107 -5.27 -22.33 7.81
N ASP A 108 -5.92 -22.24 8.99
CA ASP A 108 -5.29 -22.06 10.29
C ASP A 108 -5.82 -23.05 11.33
N VAL A 109 -5.16 -23.13 12.48
CA VAL A 109 -5.50 -24.06 13.57
C VAL A 109 -5.48 -23.36 14.91
N SER A 110 -6.42 -23.70 15.80
CA SER A 110 -6.45 -23.20 17.17
C SER A 110 -5.18 -23.56 17.97
N ALA A 111 -4.89 -22.79 19.01
CA ALA A 111 -3.69 -23.02 19.83
C ALA A 111 -3.65 -24.40 20.50
N ASP A 112 -4.80 -24.99 20.80
CA ASP A 112 -4.93 -26.33 21.37
C ASP A 112 -4.86 -27.46 20.32
N GLY A 113 -4.84 -27.12 19.02
CA GLY A 113 -4.76 -28.05 17.89
C GLY A 113 -6.09 -28.77 17.57
N ASN A 114 -7.22 -28.38 18.18
CA ASN A 114 -8.48 -29.13 18.11
C ASN A 114 -9.49 -28.56 17.10
N ARG A 115 -9.31 -27.33 16.63
CA ARG A 115 -10.19 -26.69 15.68
C ARG A 115 -9.41 -26.15 14.49
N LEU A 116 -10.00 -26.29 13.30
CA LEU A 116 -9.47 -25.79 12.04
C LEU A 116 -10.39 -24.67 11.54
N ILE A 117 -9.80 -23.65 10.94
CA ILE A 117 -10.52 -22.54 10.35
C ILE A 117 -9.93 -22.23 8.96
N PHE A 118 -10.79 -21.95 8.00
CA PHE A 118 -10.37 -21.72 6.61
C PHE A 118 -11.41 -20.90 5.83
N ALA A 119 -11.01 -20.37 4.69
CA ALA A 119 -11.92 -19.74 3.74
C ALA A 119 -12.39 -20.77 2.71
N MET A 120 -13.71 -20.80 2.46
CA MET A 120 -14.32 -21.67 1.45
C MET A 120 -15.43 -20.94 0.71
N ARG A 121 -15.54 -21.20 -0.59
CA ARG A 121 -16.65 -20.72 -1.45
C ARG A 121 -17.14 -21.80 -2.39
N GLY A 122 -18.40 -21.73 -2.73
CA GLY A 122 -19.01 -22.67 -3.71
C GLY A 122 -20.50 -22.92 -3.42
N PRO A 123 -21.14 -23.74 -4.24
CA PRO A 123 -20.58 -24.44 -5.40
C PRO A 123 -20.29 -23.49 -6.57
N LEU A 124 -19.18 -23.72 -7.25
CA LEU A 124 -18.74 -22.99 -8.43
C LEU A 124 -19.10 -23.75 -9.70
N ASN A 125 -19.35 -23.07 -10.81
CA ASN A 125 -19.54 -23.71 -12.09
C ASN A 125 -18.15 -23.95 -12.76
N PRO A 126 -17.72 -25.21 -12.95
CA PRO A 126 -16.42 -25.50 -13.55
C PRO A 126 -16.35 -25.17 -15.04
N MET A 127 -17.50 -25.06 -15.72
CA MET A 127 -17.58 -24.84 -17.17
C MET A 127 -17.72 -23.38 -17.56
N GLN A 128 -18.07 -22.51 -16.62
CA GLN A 128 -18.34 -21.11 -16.86
C GLN A 128 -17.88 -20.29 -15.66
N LYS A 129 -17.00 -19.31 -15.88
CA LYS A 129 -16.72 -18.31 -14.86
C LYS A 129 -18.01 -17.51 -14.64
N ASP A 130 -18.60 -17.65 -13.47
CA ASP A 130 -19.80 -16.91 -13.11
C ASP A 130 -19.49 -15.41 -13.04
N PHE A 131 -20.38 -14.59 -13.57
CA PHE A 131 -20.30 -13.13 -13.45
C PHE A 131 -20.37 -12.67 -11.99
N ALA A 132 -21.04 -13.43 -11.13
CA ALA A 132 -21.12 -13.21 -9.70
C ALA A 132 -20.88 -14.55 -8.98
N PRO A 133 -19.62 -14.94 -8.76
CA PRO A 133 -19.32 -16.18 -8.05
C PRO A 133 -19.79 -16.10 -6.60
N PRO A 134 -20.09 -17.26 -5.96
CA PRO A 134 -20.29 -17.31 -4.52
C PRO A 134 -19.13 -16.64 -3.78
N THR A 135 -19.45 -15.86 -2.75
CA THR A 135 -18.47 -15.15 -1.94
C THR A 135 -17.64 -16.10 -1.08
N TRP A 136 -16.43 -15.73 -0.78
CA TRP A 136 -15.61 -16.39 0.21
C TRP A 136 -16.21 -16.23 1.59
N ARG A 137 -16.30 -17.34 2.35
CA ARG A 137 -16.83 -17.42 3.71
C ARG A 137 -15.85 -18.12 4.63
N ILE A 138 -15.91 -17.80 5.91
CA ILE A 138 -15.13 -18.45 6.94
C ILE A 138 -15.89 -19.67 7.47
N TRP A 139 -15.20 -20.81 7.50
CA TRP A 139 -15.69 -22.07 7.99
C TRP A 139 -14.82 -22.58 9.12
N GLU A 140 -15.43 -23.18 10.12
CA GLU A 140 -14.75 -23.84 11.23
C GLU A 140 -15.10 -25.32 11.25
N TYR A 141 -14.07 -26.13 11.53
CA TYR A 141 -14.20 -27.54 11.73
C TYR A 141 -13.68 -27.93 13.11
N ASP A 142 -14.55 -28.54 13.94
CA ASP A 142 -14.19 -29.11 15.24
C ASP A 142 -13.81 -30.58 15.07
N ILE A 143 -12.56 -30.92 15.41
CA ILE A 143 -12.01 -32.26 15.19
C ILE A 143 -12.66 -33.29 16.12
N ALA A 144 -12.99 -32.91 17.36
CA ALA A 144 -13.52 -33.83 18.36
C ALA A 144 -14.97 -34.23 18.08
N THR A 145 -15.76 -33.31 17.55
CA THR A 145 -17.19 -33.52 17.25
C THR A 145 -17.48 -33.85 15.79
N ASP A 146 -16.44 -33.80 14.91
CA ASP A 146 -16.57 -33.96 13.45
C ASP A 146 -17.59 -32.98 12.83
N ASN A 147 -17.65 -31.77 13.35
CA ASN A 147 -18.63 -30.75 12.97
C ASN A 147 -17.99 -29.68 12.11
N LEU A 148 -18.50 -29.53 10.89
CA LEU A 148 -18.13 -28.45 9.95
C LEU A 148 -19.29 -27.48 9.83
N HIS A 149 -19.03 -26.19 10.07
CA HIS A 149 -20.03 -25.13 9.97
C HIS A 149 -19.45 -23.81 9.48
N SER A 150 -20.30 -22.97 8.89
CA SER A 150 -19.92 -21.62 8.47
C SER A 150 -20.02 -20.65 9.64
N LEU A 151 -19.02 -19.77 9.77
CA LEU A 151 -19.00 -18.66 10.73
C LEU A 151 -19.48 -17.35 10.12
N THR A 152 -19.50 -17.23 8.79
CA THR A 152 -20.00 -16.04 8.09
C THR A 152 -21.06 -16.45 7.08
N ASP A 153 -22.06 -15.61 6.89
CA ASP A 153 -23.19 -15.89 6.01
C ASP A 153 -23.27 -14.90 4.83
N ASP A 154 -24.04 -15.30 3.80
CA ASP A 154 -24.27 -14.54 2.58
C ASP A 154 -25.51 -13.63 2.66
N VAL A 155 -26.16 -13.56 3.78
CA VAL A 155 -27.57 -13.18 3.86
C VAL A 155 -27.82 -11.72 3.52
N THR A 156 -26.81 -10.92 3.35
CA THR A 156 -27.01 -9.51 3.03
C THR A 156 -26.39 -9.16 1.69
N ALA A 157 -27.07 -8.32 0.92
CA ALA A 157 -26.53 -7.64 -0.26
C ALA A 157 -25.18 -6.94 0.03
N ASP A 158 -24.76 -6.92 1.29
CA ASP A 158 -23.55 -6.36 1.83
C ASP A 158 -22.57 -7.43 2.35
N GLY A 159 -22.75 -8.70 2.04
CA GLY A 159 -21.78 -9.76 2.33
C GLY A 159 -20.48 -9.46 1.62
N GLY A 160 -19.36 -9.37 2.37
CA GLY A 160 -18.02 -9.20 1.82
C GLY A 160 -17.37 -10.55 1.49
N GLU A 161 -16.25 -10.48 0.81
CA GLU A 161 -15.34 -11.59 0.65
C GLU A 161 -14.53 -11.75 1.93
N ASP A 162 -14.66 -12.87 2.63
CA ASP A 162 -13.98 -13.14 3.90
C ASP A 162 -12.91 -14.23 3.69
N VAL A 163 -11.65 -13.90 3.94
CA VAL A 163 -10.51 -14.80 3.71
C VAL A 163 -9.48 -14.70 4.84
N SER A 164 -8.46 -15.55 4.81
CA SER A 164 -7.30 -15.56 5.71
C SER A 164 -7.66 -15.51 7.20
N PRO A 165 -8.50 -16.43 7.70
CA PRO A 165 -8.90 -16.44 9.10
C PRO A 165 -7.76 -16.91 10.03
N HIS A 166 -7.71 -16.32 11.25
CA HIS A 166 -6.79 -16.70 12.31
C HIS A 166 -7.46 -16.58 13.67
N TYR A 167 -7.16 -17.51 14.58
CA TYR A 167 -7.63 -17.42 15.94
C TYR A 167 -6.89 -16.35 16.74
N LEU A 168 -7.63 -15.41 17.33
CA LEU A 168 -7.11 -14.48 18.33
C LEU A 168 -7.04 -15.13 19.72
N PRO A 169 -6.16 -14.66 20.61
CA PRO A 169 -6.12 -15.13 21.99
C PRO A 169 -7.48 -15.01 22.66
N SER A 170 -7.83 -16.01 23.48
CA SER A 170 -9.05 -15.98 24.28
C SER A 170 -8.96 -14.95 25.40
N ASP A 171 -10.11 -14.42 25.78
CA ASP A 171 -10.30 -13.56 26.96
C ASP A 171 -11.50 -14.05 27.79
N SER A 172 -11.82 -13.38 28.90
CA SER A 172 -12.89 -13.78 29.79
C SER A 172 -14.29 -13.67 29.13
N ALA A 173 -14.48 -12.79 28.16
CA ALA A 173 -15.72 -12.62 27.41
C ALA A 173 -15.81 -13.60 26.21
N HIS A 174 -14.66 -13.96 25.64
CA HIS A 174 -14.54 -14.83 24.47
C HIS A 174 -13.60 -16.01 24.76
N PRO A 175 -14.06 -17.02 25.52
CA PRO A 175 -13.22 -18.16 25.94
C PRO A 175 -12.70 -18.99 24.76
N ASN A 176 -13.41 -18.98 23.63
CA ASN A 176 -12.98 -19.64 22.38
C ASN A 176 -12.14 -18.71 21.46
N GLY A 177 -11.86 -17.48 21.88
CA GLY A 177 -11.25 -16.45 21.08
C GLY A 177 -12.22 -15.83 20.06
N ARG A 178 -11.82 -14.72 19.51
CA ARG A 178 -12.40 -14.10 18.30
C ARG A 178 -11.57 -14.51 17.10
N ILE A 179 -12.07 -14.22 15.91
CA ILE A 179 -11.42 -14.59 14.66
C ILE A 179 -10.94 -13.32 13.97
N LEU A 180 -9.67 -13.27 13.66
CA LEU A 180 -9.08 -12.27 12.78
C LEU A 180 -9.31 -12.72 11.34
N ILE A 181 -9.78 -11.85 10.47
CA ILE A 181 -10.03 -12.13 9.06
C ILE A 181 -9.54 -10.97 8.19
N THR A 182 -9.26 -11.28 6.95
CA THR A 182 -9.10 -10.29 5.89
C THR A 182 -10.40 -10.22 5.09
N SER A 183 -10.95 -9.02 4.86
CA SER A 183 -12.28 -8.89 4.29
C SER A 183 -12.46 -7.61 3.45
N THR A 184 -13.34 -7.68 2.45
CA THR A 184 -13.84 -6.51 1.72
C THR A 184 -15.00 -5.81 2.41
N ARG A 185 -15.41 -6.25 3.62
CA ARG A 185 -16.54 -5.72 4.42
C ARG A 185 -16.34 -4.30 4.94
N GLN A 186 -15.71 -3.43 4.19
CA GLN A 186 -15.52 -2.03 4.58
C GLN A 186 -16.82 -1.29 4.86
N ARG A 187 -17.92 -1.72 4.24
CA ARG A 187 -19.25 -1.12 4.45
C ARG A 187 -19.79 -1.24 5.86
N TYR A 188 -19.61 -2.39 6.50
CA TYR A 188 -20.17 -2.63 7.83
C TYR A 188 -19.35 -2.01 8.94
N SER A 189 -18.06 -1.93 8.71
CA SER A 189 -17.08 -1.51 9.69
C SER A 189 -16.67 -0.07 9.54
N LYS A 190 -16.96 0.57 8.40
CA LYS A 190 -16.68 1.98 8.20
C LYS A 190 -17.41 2.83 9.23
N GLN A 191 -16.65 3.59 9.96
CA GLN A 191 -17.24 4.68 10.71
C GLN A 191 -17.74 5.75 9.73
N VAL A 192 -19.02 5.92 9.73
CA VAL A 192 -19.81 6.75 8.82
C VAL A 192 -19.47 8.21 8.88
N LEU A 193 -18.77 8.61 9.94
CA LEU A 193 -18.52 10.01 10.25
C LEU A 193 -17.81 10.79 9.11
N LEU A 194 -17.11 10.09 8.24
CA LEU A 194 -16.32 10.71 7.18
C LEU A 194 -16.64 10.17 5.79
N GLN A 195 -17.64 9.32 5.62
CA GLN A 195 -17.89 8.67 4.35
C GLN A 195 -19.39 8.60 4.03
N ASP A 196 -19.78 9.29 2.98
CA ASP A 196 -21.09 9.19 2.35
C ASP A 196 -21.18 8.05 1.31
N GLU A 197 -20.22 7.18 1.31
CA GLU A 197 -20.06 6.12 0.31
C GLU A 197 -21.01 4.94 0.54
N ARG A 198 -22.00 5.08 1.40
CA ARG A 198 -23.04 4.08 1.61
C ARG A 198 -24.05 4.06 0.46
N LYS A 199 -23.56 3.83 -0.74
CA LYS A 199 -24.47 3.48 -1.83
C LYS A 199 -24.61 1.97 -1.87
N ALA A 200 -25.83 1.47 -1.94
CA ALA A 200 -26.10 0.05 -2.16
C ALA A 200 -25.33 -0.41 -3.41
N GLY A 201 -24.64 -1.54 -3.31
CA GLY A 201 -23.85 -2.04 -4.40
C GLY A 201 -22.39 -1.54 -4.45
N PHE A 202 -21.96 -0.60 -3.57
CA PHE A 202 -20.61 -0.07 -3.58
C PHE A 202 -19.62 -0.93 -2.80
N GLU A 203 -18.51 -1.25 -3.42
CA GLU A 203 -17.37 -1.91 -2.80
C GLU A 203 -16.12 -1.06 -3.06
N ALA A 204 -15.36 -0.76 -2.00
CA ALA A 204 -14.15 0.04 -2.13
C ALA A 204 -13.08 -0.74 -2.91
N GLN A 205 -12.57 -0.14 -3.97
CA GLN A 205 -11.51 -0.72 -4.79
C GLN A 205 -10.13 -0.30 -4.27
N THR A 206 -9.11 -1.07 -4.65
CA THR A 206 -7.71 -0.68 -4.52
C THR A 206 -7.44 0.62 -5.28
N GLU A 207 -6.39 1.34 -4.91
CA GLU A 207 -6.08 2.63 -5.53
C GLU A 207 -5.78 2.54 -7.03
N ASP A 208 -5.33 1.38 -7.51
CA ASP A 208 -5.21 1.10 -8.95
C ASP A 208 -6.56 0.71 -9.61
N GLY A 209 -7.64 0.63 -8.83
CA GLY A 209 -8.99 0.30 -9.28
C GLY A 209 -9.11 -1.12 -9.83
N GLY A 210 -8.17 -2.02 -9.54
CA GLY A 210 -8.10 -3.36 -10.11
C GLY A 210 -8.93 -4.41 -9.40
N GLU A 211 -9.09 -4.26 -8.08
CA GLU A 211 -9.74 -5.25 -7.22
C GLU A 211 -10.38 -4.58 -6.01
N SER A 212 -11.33 -5.24 -5.38
CA SER A 212 -11.85 -4.77 -4.10
C SER A 212 -10.79 -4.81 -3.02
N ALA A 213 -10.66 -3.73 -2.26
CA ALA A 213 -9.66 -3.61 -1.21
C ALA A 213 -9.99 -4.48 -0.02
N PHE A 214 -9.04 -5.31 0.40
CA PHE A 214 -9.14 -6.18 1.56
C PHE A 214 -8.50 -5.53 2.78
N THR A 215 -9.24 -5.42 3.87
CA THR A 215 -8.76 -4.90 5.15
C THR A 215 -8.94 -5.91 6.28
N LEU A 216 -8.23 -5.72 7.38
CA LEU A 216 -8.34 -6.62 8.53
C LEU A 216 -9.58 -6.31 9.36
N ASN A 217 -10.28 -7.36 9.73
CA ASN A 217 -11.48 -7.33 10.56
C ASN A 217 -11.37 -8.38 11.68
N VAL A 218 -12.01 -8.11 12.78
CA VAL A 218 -12.24 -9.09 13.85
C VAL A 218 -13.68 -9.53 13.80
N LEU A 219 -13.90 -10.81 13.64
CA LEU A 219 -15.20 -11.48 13.72
C LEU A 219 -15.40 -12.00 15.14
N ASP A 220 -16.51 -11.63 15.74
CA ASP A 220 -17.03 -12.23 16.98
C ASP A 220 -18.09 -13.28 16.63
N PRO A 221 -17.78 -14.58 16.72
CA PRO A 221 -18.71 -15.63 16.33
C PRO A 221 -19.90 -15.79 17.30
N THR A 222 -19.93 -15.07 18.42
CA THR A 222 -21.05 -15.05 19.36
C THR A 222 -22.14 -14.05 18.95
N LEU A 223 -21.85 -13.16 18.01
CA LEU A 223 -22.73 -12.15 17.47
C LEU A 223 -23.17 -12.52 16.04
N THR A 224 -24.20 -11.87 15.55
CA THR A 224 -24.75 -12.09 14.20
C THR A 224 -24.90 -10.79 13.43
N GLY A 225 -24.88 -10.89 12.10
CA GLY A 225 -25.03 -9.74 11.22
C GLY A 225 -23.86 -8.75 11.30
N PRO A 226 -24.09 -7.47 10.96
CA PRO A 226 -23.01 -6.47 10.90
C PRO A 226 -22.27 -6.23 12.22
N SER A 227 -22.93 -6.45 13.36
CA SER A 227 -22.34 -6.26 14.68
C SER A 227 -21.28 -7.30 15.04
N ALA A 228 -21.26 -8.43 14.33
CA ALA A 228 -20.22 -9.46 14.48
C ALA A 228 -18.84 -9.03 13.95
N PHE A 229 -18.78 -7.98 13.14
CA PHE A 229 -17.56 -7.55 12.47
C PHE A 229 -17.06 -6.20 12.97
N GLN A 230 -15.78 -6.13 13.27
CA GLN A 230 -15.08 -4.90 13.61
C GLN A 230 -13.87 -4.72 12.71
N GLN A 231 -13.89 -3.73 11.84
CA GLN A 231 -12.71 -3.35 11.05
C GLN A 231 -11.62 -2.80 11.97
N ILE A 232 -10.39 -3.27 11.80
CA ILE A 232 -9.23 -2.89 12.61
C ILE A 232 -8.09 -2.30 11.80
N SER A 233 -8.06 -2.46 10.48
CA SER A 233 -7.13 -1.76 9.61
C SER A 233 -7.86 -0.88 8.59
N PHE A 234 -7.24 0.24 8.27
CA PHE A 234 -7.77 1.27 7.38
C PHE A 234 -6.72 1.59 6.33
N ASN A 235 -6.82 0.92 5.19
CA ASN A 235 -5.96 1.07 4.03
C ASN A 235 -6.82 1.29 2.80
N GLN A 236 -6.27 1.88 1.76
CA GLN A 236 -6.94 2.00 0.45
C GLN A 236 -6.61 0.80 -0.44
N ASP A 237 -5.54 0.09 -0.13
CA ASP A 237 -5.14 -1.15 -0.79
C ASP A 237 -5.29 -2.34 0.15
N HIS A 238 -4.57 -3.44 -0.11
CA HIS A 238 -4.72 -4.67 0.64
C HIS A 238 -3.91 -4.71 1.93
N ASP A 239 -4.53 -5.22 2.99
CA ASP A 239 -3.89 -5.76 4.19
C ASP A 239 -4.15 -7.28 4.21
N LEU A 240 -3.13 -8.09 3.98
CA LEU A 240 -3.24 -9.52 3.64
C LEU A 240 -2.47 -10.42 4.60
N ASN A 241 -2.79 -11.72 4.53
CA ASN A 241 -2.07 -12.80 5.21
C ASN A 241 -1.78 -12.50 6.68
N PRO A 242 -2.78 -12.11 7.49
CA PRO A 242 -2.53 -11.86 8.90
C PRO A 242 -2.05 -13.12 9.62
N SER A 243 -1.32 -12.93 10.70
CA SER A 243 -0.97 -13.99 11.65
C SER A 243 -0.80 -13.39 13.05
N VAL A 244 -1.01 -14.19 14.09
CA VAL A 244 -0.88 -13.73 15.46
C VAL A 244 0.47 -14.14 16.01
N MET A 245 1.27 -13.16 16.44
CA MET A 245 2.58 -13.38 17.04
C MET A 245 2.44 -13.85 18.49
N MET A 246 3.45 -14.52 19.05
CA MET A 246 3.46 -15.01 20.43
C MET A 246 3.24 -13.88 21.47
N GLY A 247 3.71 -12.65 21.16
CA GLY A 247 3.43 -11.47 21.97
C GLY A 247 1.99 -10.93 21.88
N GLY A 248 1.12 -11.59 21.11
CA GLY A 248 -0.29 -11.21 20.95
C GLY A 248 -0.56 -10.17 19.85
N ARG A 249 0.46 -9.59 19.23
CA ARG A 249 0.29 -8.64 18.13
C ARG A 249 -0.11 -9.35 16.83
N VAL A 250 -0.87 -8.68 16.01
CA VAL A 250 -1.19 -9.10 14.65
C VAL A 250 -0.06 -8.65 13.72
N MET A 251 0.53 -9.58 12.99
CA MET A 251 1.46 -9.33 11.89
C MET A 251 0.73 -9.57 10.57
N TYR A 252 0.96 -8.73 9.57
CA TYR A 252 0.30 -8.85 8.26
C TYR A 252 1.14 -8.21 7.14
N SER A 253 0.84 -8.60 5.92
CA SER A 253 1.42 -7.99 4.71
C SER A 253 0.53 -6.83 4.29
N ARG A 254 1.08 -5.63 4.27
CA ARG A 254 0.37 -4.42 3.82
C ARG A 254 0.89 -3.99 2.46
N TRP A 255 0.00 -3.83 1.52
CA TRP A 255 0.32 -3.23 0.24
C TRP A 255 0.23 -1.70 0.38
N ASP A 256 1.39 -1.06 0.33
CA ASP A 256 1.51 0.40 0.26
C ASP A 256 1.79 0.78 -1.20
N ASN A 257 0.73 1.12 -1.92
CA ASN A 257 0.76 1.44 -3.33
C ASN A 257 1.13 2.92 -3.53
N ALA A 258 2.32 3.31 -3.07
CA ALA A 258 2.76 4.71 -3.08
C ALA A 258 3.23 5.17 -4.47
N PRO A 259 2.77 6.32 -4.99
CA PRO A 259 3.20 6.88 -6.27
C PRO A 259 4.72 7.08 -6.32
N GLY A 260 5.35 6.52 -7.34
CA GLY A 260 6.81 6.62 -7.55
C GLY A 260 7.64 6.07 -6.40
N GLY A 261 7.00 5.32 -5.50
CA GLY A 261 7.61 4.55 -4.43
C GLY A 261 7.76 3.10 -4.83
N THR A 262 8.19 2.33 -3.88
CA THR A 262 8.33 0.88 -3.98
C THR A 262 6.98 0.21 -3.80
N GLY A 263 5.93 0.52 -4.52
CA GLY A 263 4.57 -0.04 -4.39
C GLY A 263 4.52 -1.50 -3.92
N GLY A 264 5.07 -1.79 -2.73
CA GLY A 264 5.40 -3.11 -2.26
C GLY A 264 4.50 -3.60 -1.13
N MET A 265 4.40 -4.94 -1.01
CA MET A 265 3.78 -5.60 0.13
C MET A 265 4.86 -5.93 1.15
N HIS A 266 4.87 -5.23 2.28
CA HIS A 266 5.82 -5.41 3.37
C HIS A 266 5.10 -5.67 4.69
N LEU A 267 5.85 -6.02 5.72
CA LEU A 267 5.28 -6.50 6.97
C LEU A 267 5.00 -5.36 7.93
N TYR A 268 3.77 -5.30 8.40
CA TYR A 268 3.31 -4.45 9.50
C TYR A 268 2.90 -5.28 10.71
N THR A 269 2.78 -4.61 11.83
CA THR A 269 2.22 -5.18 13.06
C THR A 269 1.34 -4.17 13.76
N MET A 270 0.30 -4.64 14.45
CA MET A 270 -0.59 -3.83 15.28
C MET A 270 -1.18 -4.66 16.41
N ASN A 271 -1.82 -4.01 17.37
CA ASN A 271 -2.60 -4.71 18.39
C ASN A 271 -3.87 -5.31 17.79
N PRO A 272 -4.49 -6.33 18.42
CA PRO A 272 -5.71 -6.97 17.90
C PRO A 272 -6.91 -6.05 17.78
N ASP A 273 -6.91 -4.88 18.41
CA ASP A 273 -7.93 -3.83 18.26
C ASP A 273 -7.62 -2.84 17.13
N GLY A 274 -6.50 -2.99 16.43
CA GLY A 274 -6.04 -2.12 15.35
C GLY A 274 -5.20 -0.93 15.82
N SER A 275 -4.96 -0.78 17.12
CA SER A 275 -4.08 0.26 17.66
C SER A 275 -2.60 -0.08 17.49
N ASP A 276 -1.75 0.92 17.68
CA ASP A 276 -0.30 0.79 17.64
C ASP A 276 0.22 0.13 16.35
N MET A 277 -0.34 0.54 15.20
CA MET A 277 0.12 0.08 13.89
C MET A 277 1.56 0.54 13.64
N GLN A 278 2.43 -0.37 13.25
CA GLN A 278 3.86 -0.14 13.06
C GLN A 278 4.39 -0.93 11.87
N LEU A 279 5.33 -0.35 11.14
CA LEU A 279 6.16 -1.12 10.21
C LEU A 279 6.96 -2.16 11.02
N LEU A 280 6.91 -3.42 10.59
CA LEU A 280 7.69 -4.51 11.17
C LEU A 280 8.96 -4.74 10.36
N TYR A 281 8.84 -4.86 9.04
CA TYR A 281 10.00 -5.11 8.17
C TYR A 281 9.69 -4.84 6.69
N GLY A 282 10.66 -4.24 5.99
CA GLY A 282 10.84 -4.42 4.58
C GLY A 282 10.34 -3.32 3.65
N ALA A 283 9.89 -2.16 4.14
CA ALA A 283 9.41 -1.07 3.29
C ALA A 283 10.41 -0.63 2.20
N HIS A 284 11.71 -0.78 2.46
CA HIS A 284 12.79 -0.44 1.53
C HIS A 284 13.69 -1.64 1.18
N SER A 285 13.24 -2.87 1.45
CA SER A 285 14.06 -4.09 1.30
C SER A 285 13.50 -5.04 0.22
N HIS A 286 12.80 -4.52 -0.78
CA HIS A 286 12.18 -5.32 -1.83
C HIS A 286 13.15 -5.84 -2.91
N LEU A 287 14.25 -5.10 -3.20
CA LEU A 287 15.24 -5.49 -4.20
C LEU A 287 16.21 -6.56 -3.68
N VAL A 288 15.66 -7.70 -3.28
CA VAL A 288 16.38 -8.85 -2.73
C VAL A 288 16.01 -10.17 -3.41
N GLY A 289 15.23 -10.11 -4.46
CA GLY A 289 14.87 -11.27 -5.27
C GLY A 289 16.05 -11.81 -6.08
N SER A 290 15.85 -12.94 -6.72
CA SER A 290 16.83 -13.55 -7.62
C SER A 290 17.24 -12.57 -8.71
N PRO A 291 18.49 -12.62 -9.19
CA PRO A 291 18.92 -11.76 -10.28
C PRO A 291 18.07 -11.95 -11.54
N ASP A 292 17.68 -10.86 -12.16
CA ASP A 292 17.04 -10.86 -13.47
C ASP A 292 17.97 -11.51 -14.52
N PRO A 293 17.50 -12.50 -15.28
CA PRO A 293 18.36 -13.23 -16.20
C PRO A 293 19.00 -12.36 -17.32
N SER A 294 18.40 -11.21 -17.63
CA SER A 294 18.85 -10.31 -18.70
C SER A 294 19.82 -9.23 -18.23
N THR A 295 19.60 -8.72 -17.01
CA THR A 295 20.35 -7.58 -16.46
C THR A 295 21.34 -7.97 -15.37
N GLY A 296 21.11 -9.11 -14.71
CA GLY A 296 21.86 -9.54 -13.53
C GLY A 296 21.56 -8.75 -12.25
N ALA A 297 20.63 -7.79 -12.31
CA ALA A 297 20.24 -6.99 -11.16
C ALA A 297 19.24 -7.77 -10.26
N PRO A 298 19.26 -7.53 -8.93
CA PRO A 298 18.23 -8.07 -8.04
C PRO A 298 16.83 -7.64 -8.48
N THR A 299 15.86 -8.58 -8.42
CA THR A 299 14.46 -8.29 -8.74
C THR A 299 13.68 -7.88 -7.52
N ASP A 300 12.58 -7.18 -7.77
CA ASP A 300 11.61 -6.79 -6.75
C ASP A 300 10.80 -8.02 -6.29
N VAL A 301 10.64 -8.16 -4.98
CA VAL A 301 9.85 -9.20 -4.35
C VAL A 301 9.01 -8.65 -3.21
N GLN A 302 7.92 -9.34 -2.89
CA GLN A 302 6.97 -9.01 -1.85
C GLN A 302 7.12 -9.96 -0.68
N PHE A 303 6.88 -9.48 0.55
CA PHE A 303 6.89 -10.28 1.77
C PHE A 303 5.48 -10.71 2.11
N VAL A 304 5.16 -11.98 1.96
CA VAL A 304 3.80 -12.52 2.14
C VAL A 304 3.81 -13.82 2.95
N LYS A 305 2.63 -14.22 3.45
CA LYS A 305 2.44 -15.47 4.23
C LYS A 305 3.45 -15.63 5.39
N ALA A 306 3.75 -14.52 6.07
CA ALA A 306 4.74 -14.49 7.15
C ALA A 306 4.21 -15.19 8.41
N ARG A 307 5.09 -15.97 9.07
CA ARG A 307 4.81 -16.67 10.32
C ARG A 307 5.97 -16.50 11.30
N GLN A 308 5.65 -16.20 12.56
CA GLN A 308 6.67 -16.14 13.59
C GLN A 308 7.19 -17.54 13.93
N MET A 309 8.50 -17.66 14.07
CA MET A 309 9.19 -18.86 14.57
C MET A 309 9.28 -18.83 16.09
N GLU A 310 9.57 -19.99 16.71
CA GLU A 310 9.67 -20.11 18.16
C GLU A 310 10.76 -19.20 18.77
N ASP A 311 11.84 -18.95 18.03
CA ASP A 311 12.95 -18.07 18.45
C ASP A 311 12.67 -16.56 18.28
N GLY A 312 11.45 -16.21 17.85
CA GLY A 312 11.00 -14.82 17.66
C GLY A 312 11.30 -14.23 16.29
N ARG A 313 12.14 -14.85 15.47
CA ARG A 313 12.33 -14.47 14.07
C ARG A 313 11.06 -14.75 13.25
N VAL A 314 11.02 -14.26 12.03
CA VAL A 314 9.87 -14.45 11.14
C VAL A 314 10.32 -15.20 9.89
N MET A 315 9.63 -16.27 9.55
CA MET A 315 9.76 -16.91 8.24
C MET A 315 8.70 -16.31 7.30
N ALA A 316 9.14 -15.81 6.16
CA ALA A 316 8.27 -15.20 5.15
C ALA A 316 8.51 -15.82 3.78
N LEU A 317 7.45 -15.90 2.98
CA LEU A 317 7.55 -16.20 1.56
C LEU A 317 7.87 -14.91 0.81
N ILE A 318 8.91 -14.92 -0.01
CA ILE A 318 9.21 -13.83 -0.94
C ILE A 318 8.95 -14.28 -2.37
N ARG A 319 8.23 -13.44 -3.12
CA ARG A 319 7.89 -13.70 -4.52
C ARG A 319 7.56 -12.39 -5.24
N PRO A 320 7.61 -12.34 -6.59
CA PRO A 320 7.16 -11.17 -7.33
C PRO A 320 5.65 -10.94 -7.16
N THR A 321 5.19 -9.73 -7.41
CA THR A 321 3.77 -9.39 -7.44
C THR A 321 3.06 -10.11 -8.59
N ASP A 322 3.66 -10.06 -9.76
CA ASP A 322 3.10 -10.58 -11.01
C ASP A 322 3.24 -12.12 -11.12
N PRO A 323 2.38 -12.76 -11.93
CA PRO A 323 2.47 -14.18 -12.22
C PRO A 323 3.82 -14.60 -12.81
N GLY A 324 4.17 -15.89 -12.69
CA GLY A 324 5.34 -16.47 -13.36
C GLY A 324 6.22 -17.37 -12.50
N THR A 325 5.86 -17.55 -11.23
CA THR A 325 6.61 -18.42 -10.31
C THR A 325 5.85 -19.68 -9.89
N ASP A 326 4.91 -20.15 -10.71
CA ASP A 326 4.16 -21.39 -10.46
C ASP A 326 3.55 -21.46 -9.04
N PHE A 327 2.88 -20.40 -8.61
CA PHE A 327 2.21 -20.27 -7.30
C PHE A 327 3.16 -20.24 -6.09
N GLY A 328 4.45 -20.06 -6.26
CA GLY A 328 5.42 -20.12 -5.17
C GLY A 328 6.51 -19.08 -5.24
N GLY A 329 7.41 -19.17 -4.28
CA GLY A 329 8.55 -18.28 -4.12
C GLY A 329 9.66 -18.92 -3.31
N ASN A 330 10.54 -18.08 -2.75
CA ASN A 330 11.60 -18.49 -1.84
C ASN A 330 11.19 -18.23 -0.38
N LEU A 331 11.69 -19.03 0.54
CA LEU A 331 11.53 -18.80 1.98
C LEU A 331 12.74 -18.07 2.54
N VAL A 332 12.47 -17.02 3.29
CA VAL A 332 13.48 -16.24 4.02
C VAL A 332 13.17 -16.20 5.51
N ILE A 333 14.23 -16.07 6.30
CA ILE A 333 14.15 -15.85 7.75
C ILE A 333 14.59 -14.41 8.02
N LEU A 334 13.71 -13.64 8.63
CA LEU A 334 13.86 -12.22 8.93
C LEU A 334 14.16 -12.03 10.42
N ASP A 335 15.22 -11.30 10.74
CA ASP A 335 15.55 -10.88 12.10
C ASP A 335 14.77 -9.59 12.47
N VAL A 336 13.45 -9.74 12.59
CA VAL A 336 12.54 -8.62 12.95
C VAL A 336 12.68 -8.17 14.40
N VAL A 337 13.38 -8.93 15.24
CA VAL A 337 13.68 -8.56 16.63
C VAL A 337 14.70 -7.42 16.68
N ASN A 338 15.68 -7.48 15.81
CA ASN A 338 16.80 -6.56 15.80
C ASN A 338 16.81 -5.59 14.62
N SER A 339 15.96 -5.79 13.62
CA SER A 339 16.00 -5.04 12.36
C SER A 339 14.61 -4.76 11.79
N VAL A 340 14.47 -3.62 11.13
CA VAL A 340 13.23 -3.23 10.40
C VAL A 340 13.46 -3.20 8.88
N GLU A 341 14.71 -3.18 8.46
CA GLU A 341 15.12 -3.23 7.04
C GLU A 341 16.35 -4.12 6.89
N CYS A 342 16.72 -4.42 5.67
CA CYS A 342 17.94 -5.21 5.37
C CYS A 342 19.18 -4.74 6.12
N THR A 343 19.36 -3.44 6.23
CA THR A 343 20.56 -2.83 6.84
C THR A 343 20.25 -1.95 8.06
N GLN A 344 18.98 -1.77 8.38
CA GLN A 344 18.54 -0.89 9.46
C GLN A 344 18.11 -1.68 10.68
N ARG A 345 18.78 -1.41 11.81
CA ARG A 345 18.50 -2.06 13.10
C ARG A 345 17.51 -1.25 13.93
N THR A 346 16.80 -1.94 14.82
CA THR A 346 15.98 -1.30 15.85
C THR A 346 16.84 -0.55 16.87
N LEU A 347 16.25 0.44 17.55
CA LEU A 347 16.92 1.17 18.62
C LEU A 347 17.46 0.24 19.72
N ALA A 348 16.71 -0.76 20.10
CA ALA A 348 17.07 -1.72 21.14
C ALA A 348 18.28 -2.58 20.76
N ALA A 349 18.48 -2.86 19.49
CA ALA A 349 19.58 -3.68 18.99
C ALA A 349 20.92 -2.93 18.85
N GLY A 350 20.89 -1.60 18.91
CA GLY A 350 22.07 -0.74 18.75
C GLY A 350 22.66 -0.77 17.35
N ALA A 351 23.78 -0.07 17.14
CA ALA A 351 24.47 -0.05 15.87
C ALA A 351 25.09 -1.43 15.58
N GLY A 352 24.84 -1.97 14.42
CA GLY A 352 25.42 -3.24 13.92
C GLY A 352 26.05 -3.03 12.54
N SER A 353 27.19 -3.66 12.31
CA SER A 353 27.81 -3.74 11.01
C SER A 353 27.77 -5.19 10.52
N GLY A 354 27.00 -5.47 9.47
CA GLY A 354 27.01 -6.73 8.74
C GLY A 354 27.77 -6.57 7.42
N SER A 355 28.51 -7.60 6.98
CA SER A 355 29.21 -7.62 5.68
C SER A 355 28.31 -8.09 4.53
N SER A 356 27.11 -8.58 4.83
CA SER A 356 26.12 -9.00 3.83
C SER A 356 25.36 -7.79 3.27
N PRO A 357 24.93 -7.80 2.01
CA PRO A 357 24.04 -6.78 1.46
C PRO A 357 22.72 -6.64 2.24
N CYS A 358 22.23 -7.73 2.85
CA CYS A 358 21.04 -7.75 3.68
C CYS A 358 21.27 -8.62 4.93
N PRO A 359 21.95 -8.11 5.98
CA PRO A 359 22.27 -8.89 7.17
C PRO A 359 21.04 -9.29 8.01
N ALA A 360 19.91 -8.60 7.87
CA ALA A 360 18.67 -8.89 8.59
C ALA A 360 17.85 -10.03 7.95
N MET A 361 18.24 -10.50 6.76
CA MET A 361 17.52 -11.55 6.02
C MET A 361 18.48 -12.66 5.63
N THR A 362 18.07 -13.89 5.85
CA THR A 362 18.78 -15.09 5.38
C THR A 362 17.81 -15.98 4.60
N ASN A 363 18.30 -16.60 3.52
CA ASN A 363 17.54 -17.65 2.85
C ASN A 363 17.35 -18.82 3.82
N ALA A 364 16.14 -19.37 3.88
CA ALA A 364 15.87 -20.53 4.73
C ALA A 364 16.59 -21.79 4.24
N THR A 365 16.96 -21.84 2.96
CA THR A 365 17.72 -22.95 2.34
C THR A 365 18.89 -22.42 1.53
N THR A 366 19.94 -23.22 1.38
CA THR A 366 21.08 -22.96 0.49
C THR A 366 20.81 -23.35 -0.96
N ASN A 367 19.67 -24.00 -1.25
CA ASN A 367 19.28 -24.39 -2.60
C ASN A 367 18.96 -23.15 -3.44
N ASP A 368 19.21 -23.22 -4.76
CA ASP A 368 18.94 -22.16 -5.72
C ASP A 368 17.42 -22.05 -6.01
N VAL A 369 16.70 -21.44 -5.07
CA VAL A 369 15.26 -21.12 -5.23
C VAL A 369 15.10 -19.75 -5.86
N ARG A 370 14.48 -19.70 -7.04
CA ARG A 370 14.39 -18.48 -7.85
C ARG A 370 13.03 -17.81 -7.74
N THR A 371 13.05 -16.49 -7.60
CA THR A 371 11.88 -15.61 -7.55
C THR A 371 11.57 -14.93 -8.89
N VAL A 372 12.21 -15.37 -9.95
CA VAL A 372 11.96 -14.93 -11.33
C VAL A 372 11.22 -16.03 -12.12
N PRO A 373 10.51 -15.68 -13.21
CA PRO A 373 9.91 -16.67 -14.09
C PRO A 373 10.91 -17.71 -14.62
N GLY A 374 10.41 -18.89 -14.92
CA GLY A 374 11.21 -20.00 -15.45
C GLY A 374 11.66 -21.03 -14.41
N PRO A 375 12.61 -21.92 -14.74
CA PRO A 375 13.03 -23.01 -13.86
C PRO A 375 13.70 -22.51 -12.58
N SER A 376 13.35 -23.13 -11.46
CA SER A 376 13.94 -22.88 -10.14
C SER A 376 14.60 -24.18 -9.64
N PRO A 377 15.92 -24.34 -9.76
CA PRO A 377 16.61 -25.59 -9.44
C PRO A 377 16.36 -26.10 -8.02
N GLY A 378 16.23 -25.19 -7.03
CA GLY A 378 15.88 -25.51 -5.64
C GLY A 378 14.39 -25.78 -5.40
N GLY A 379 13.58 -25.80 -6.47
CA GLY A 379 12.13 -25.86 -6.34
C GLY A 379 11.53 -24.53 -5.90
N ARG A 380 10.27 -24.55 -5.45
CA ARG A 380 9.56 -23.38 -4.92
C ARG A 380 8.69 -23.76 -3.74
N PHE A 381 8.56 -22.83 -2.81
CA PHE A 381 7.71 -22.93 -1.63
C PHE A 381 6.42 -22.15 -1.86
N ASN A 382 5.29 -22.60 -1.27
CA ASN A 382 4.01 -21.92 -1.33
C ASN A 382 3.52 -21.46 0.05
N SER A 383 3.64 -22.29 1.07
CA SER A 383 3.20 -21.99 2.42
C SER A 383 4.13 -22.62 3.46
N THR A 384 4.08 -22.12 4.69
CA THR A 384 4.91 -22.56 5.80
C THR A 384 4.14 -22.51 7.10
N PHE A 385 4.42 -23.47 8.00
CA PHE A 385 3.91 -23.53 9.35
C PHE A 385 5.02 -23.93 10.33
N PRO A 386 5.61 -22.97 11.08
CA PRO A 386 6.63 -23.26 12.08
C PRO A 386 6.08 -24.15 13.19
N LEU A 387 6.85 -25.14 13.60
CA LEU A 387 6.56 -25.97 14.76
C LEU A 387 7.10 -25.32 16.03
N PHE A 388 6.31 -25.38 17.10
CA PHE A 388 6.69 -24.88 18.44
C PHE A 388 7.04 -26.10 19.32
N ASP A 389 8.04 -26.86 18.89
CA ASP A 389 8.46 -28.12 19.48
C ASP A 389 9.96 -28.12 19.89
N HIS A 390 10.54 -26.93 20.02
CA HIS A 390 11.95 -26.66 20.36
C HIS A 390 12.96 -27.13 19.30
N THR A 391 12.51 -27.43 18.08
CA THR A 391 13.38 -27.90 17.00
C THR A 391 13.60 -26.88 15.90
N ASN A 392 12.84 -25.76 15.90
CA ASN A 392 12.78 -24.77 14.82
C ASN A 392 12.40 -25.33 13.44
N ARG A 393 11.89 -26.56 13.37
CA ARG A 393 11.42 -27.17 12.14
C ARG A 393 10.11 -26.55 11.68
N VAL A 394 9.86 -26.64 10.39
CA VAL A 394 8.65 -26.09 9.74
C VAL A 394 8.02 -27.13 8.82
N LEU A 395 6.70 -27.21 8.82
CA LEU A 395 5.96 -27.83 7.73
C LEU A 395 5.91 -26.85 6.57
N VAL A 396 6.22 -27.33 5.37
CA VAL A 396 6.22 -26.51 4.16
C VAL A 396 5.45 -27.19 3.03
N SER A 397 4.78 -26.38 2.22
CA SER A 397 4.36 -26.81 0.89
C SER A 397 5.46 -26.46 -0.09
N TRP A 398 6.04 -27.51 -0.72
CA TRP A 398 7.17 -27.36 -1.63
C TRP A 398 6.98 -28.19 -2.89
N SER A 399 7.34 -27.62 -4.04
CA SER A 399 7.37 -28.27 -5.35
C SER A 399 8.80 -28.33 -5.84
N GLN A 400 9.26 -29.53 -6.17
CA GLN A 400 10.57 -29.72 -6.80
C GLN A 400 10.58 -29.16 -8.24
N CYS A 401 11.77 -28.80 -8.72
CA CYS A 401 11.95 -28.37 -10.10
C CYS A 401 11.82 -29.56 -11.07
N ARG A 402 10.95 -29.43 -12.08
CA ARG A 402 10.70 -30.44 -13.11
C ARG A 402 10.56 -29.80 -14.48
N LEU A 403 11.08 -30.45 -15.50
CA LEU A 403 11.05 -30.00 -16.89
C LEU A 403 10.33 -31.03 -17.77
N LEU A 404 9.88 -30.58 -18.93
CA LEU A 404 9.41 -31.44 -20.01
C LEU A 404 10.49 -31.55 -21.07
N ASP A 405 10.78 -32.79 -21.55
CA ASP A 405 11.58 -33.00 -22.74
C ASP A 405 10.77 -32.70 -24.01
N THR A 406 11.37 -32.83 -25.17
CA THR A 406 10.74 -32.61 -26.48
C THR A 406 9.62 -33.59 -26.80
N ALA A 407 9.54 -34.71 -26.08
CA ALA A 407 8.48 -35.70 -26.19
C ALA A 407 7.35 -35.47 -25.17
N GLY A 408 7.46 -34.44 -24.31
CA GLY A 408 6.52 -34.17 -23.24
C GLY A 408 6.71 -35.04 -21.99
N THR A 409 7.86 -35.75 -21.88
CA THR A 409 8.17 -36.57 -20.72
C THR A 409 8.76 -35.71 -19.60
N ILE A 410 8.33 -35.95 -18.35
CA ILE A 410 8.85 -35.23 -17.19
C ILE A 410 10.29 -35.69 -16.89
N ILE A 411 11.20 -34.72 -16.86
CA ILE A 411 12.62 -34.92 -16.56
C ILE A 411 13.07 -34.01 -15.41
N PRO A 412 14.11 -34.39 -14.64
CA PRO A 412 14.60 -33.56 -13.53
C PRO A 412 15.38 -32.35 -14.02
N CYS A 413 15.44 -31.30 -13.19
CA CYS A 413 16.20 -30.07 -13.43
C CYS A 413 17.71 -30.28 -13.18
N THR A 414 18.36 -31.20 -13.93
CA THR A 414 19.82 -31.33 -13.92
C THR A 414 20.47 -30.13 -14.64
N SER A 415 21.74 -29.86 -14.34
CA SER A 415 22.48 -28.78 -15.04
C SER A 415 22.46 -28.95 -16.56
N ALA A 416 22.48 -30.19 -17.06
CA ALA A 416 22.39 -30.50 -18.49
C ALA A 416 21.01 -30.17 -19.07
N ASN A 417 19.93 -30.49 -18.38
CA ASN A 417 18.56 -30.23 -18.82
C ASN A 417 18.22 -28.74 -18.76
N LEU A 418 18.73 -28.04 -17.75
CA LEU A 418 18.57 -26.58 -17.61
C LEU A 418 19.36 -25.80 -18.67
N ALA A 419 20.46 -26.36 -19.20
CA ALA A 419 21.24 -25.75 -20.27
C ALA A 419 20.62 -25.95 -21.67
N ALA A 420 19.52 -26.69 -21.79
CA ALA A 420 18.83 -26.89 -23.05
C ALA A 420 18.22 -25.56 -23.54
N PRO A 421 18.13 -25.32 -24.84
CA PRO A 421 17.43 -24.15 -25.37
C PRO A 421 15.97 -24.15 -24.95
N ALA A 422 15.52 -23.07 -24.28
CA ALA A 422 14.13 -22.86 -23.83
C ALA A 422 13.55 -24.06 -23.06
N PRO A 423 14.07 -24.41 -21.89
CA PRO A 423 13.57 -25.52 -21.08
C PRO A 423 12.12 -25.28 -20.69
N GLN A 424 11.23 -26.24 -20.99
CA GLN A 424 9.82 -26.15 -20.66
C GLN A 424 9.58 -26.65 -19.26
N LEU A 425 8.81 -25.89 -18.46
CA LEU A 425 8.40 -26.31 -17.11
C LEU A 425 7.32 -27.38 -17.19
N ALA A 426 7.50 -28.47 -16.45
CA ALA A 426 6.41 -29.41 -16.15
C ALA A 426 5.42 -28.77 -15.16
N PRO A 427 4.16 -29.26 -15.07
CA PRO A 427 3.23 -28.82 -14.04
C PRO A 427 3.83 -28.88 -12.64
N PRO A 428 3.60 -27.91 -11.75
CA PRO A 428 4.14 -27.93 -10.40
C PRO A 428 3.58 -29.11 -9.60
N LEU A 429 4.36 -29.65 -8.69
CA LEU A 429 4.00 -30.81 -7.86
C LEU A 429 4.18 -30.46 -6.38
N TYR A 430 3.33 -29.58 -5.88
CA TYR A 430 3.38 -29.18 -4.48
C TYR A 430 2.90 -30.32 -3.58
N SER A 431 3.71 -30.64 -2.59
CA SER A 431 3.36 -31.57 -1.53
C SER A 431 3.84 -31.05 -0.17
N ILE A 432 3.48 -31.74 0.89
CA ILE A 432 3.82 -31.35 2.26
C ILE A 432 5.10 -32.05 2.71
N TRP A 433 6.03 -31.22 3.18
CA TRP A 433 7.35 -31.65 3.66
C TRP A 433 7.63 -31.10 5.05
N LEU A 434 8.40 -31.81 5.83
CA LEU A 434 9.01 -31.32 7.06
C LEU A 434 10.39 -30.77 6.71
N PHE A 435 10.60 -29.50 6.93
CA PHE A 435 11.82 -28.77 6.61
C PHE A 435 12.57 -28.39 7.89
N ASP A 436 13.86 -28.67 7.92
CA ASP A 436 14.77 -28.22 8.97
C ASP A 436 15.68 -27.12 8.40
N PRO A 437 15.48 -25.85 8.78
CA PRO A 437 16.29 -24.75 8.27
C PRO A 437 17.73 -24.75 8.82
N THR A 438 18.03 -25.56 9.84
CA THR A 438 19.36 -25.63 10.44
C THR A 438 20.35 -26.39 9.54
N ASP A 439 19.90 -27.48 8.95
CA ASP A 439 20.70 -28.33 8.06
C ASP A 439 20.21 -28.35 6.61
N GLY A 440 19.08 -27.67 6.32
CA GLY A 440 18.49 -27.55 4.99
C GLY A 440 17.78 -28.82 4.50
N THR A 441 17.47 -29.77 5.39
CA THR A 441 16.87 -31.04 5.00
C THR A 441 15.36 -30.95 4.82
N LEU A 442 14.85 -31.65 3.79
CA LEU A 442 13.42 -31.81 3.49
C LEU A 442 13.04 -33.30 3.60
N LYS A 443 12.08 -33.62 4.48
CA LYS A 443 11.54 -34.95 4.63
C LYS A 443 10.09 -34.98 4.14
N PRO A 444 9.69 -35.92 3.25
CA PRO A 444 8.33 -36.01 2.78
C PRO A 444 7.37 -36.38 3.89
N VAL A 445 6.27 -35.63 4.00
CA VAL A 445 5.16 -35.89 4.91
C VAL A 445 3.95 -36.46 4.17
N VAL A 446 3.65 -35.92 3.00
CA VAL A 446 2.62 -36.43 2.11
C VAL A 446 3.26 -36.76 0.77
N THR A 447 2.98 -37.96 0.26
CA THR A 447 3.46 -38.38 -1.06
C THR A 447 2.80 -37.50 -2.14
N PRO A 448 3.59 -36.87 -3.01
CA PRO A 448 3.03 -36.03 -4.07
C PRO A 448 2.27 -36.88 -5.10
N VAL A 449 1.19 -36.29 -5.64
CA VAL A 449 0.34 -36.91 -6.66
C VAL A 449 0.21 -35.97 -7.84
N GLU A 450 0.40 -36.46 -9.07
CA GLU A 450 0.23 -35.67 -10.30
C GLU A 450 -1.20 -35.14 -10.42
N GLY A 451 -1.33 -33.87 -10.74
CA GLY A 451 -2.62 -33.20 -10.85
C GLY A 451 -3.15 -32.65 -9.52
N ASP A 452 -2.48 -32.92 -8.40
CA ASP A 452 -2.80 -32.35 -7.10
C ASP A 452 -1.75 -31.30 -6.67
N MET A 453 -2.23 -30.26 -6.00
CA MET A 453 -1.41 -29.26 -5.34
C MET A 453 -1.81 -29.18 -3.86
N LEU A 454 -0.87 -29.43 -2.95
CA LEU A 454 -1.11 -29.38 -1.51
C LEU A 454 -0.52 -28.09 -0.93
N THR A 455 -1.36 -27.31 -0.23
CA THR A 455 -0.98 -26.00 0.32
C THR A 455 -1.52 -25.79 1.72
N ASP A 456 -1.20 -24.65 2.32
CA ASP A 456 -1.77 -24.15 3.57
C ASP A 456 -1.76 -25.18 4.71
N VAL A 457 -0.60 -25.85 4.88
CA VAL A 457 -0.44 -26.89 5.89
C VAL A 457 -0.38 -26.32 7.31
N VAL A 458 -1.02 -27.00 8.26
CA VAL A 458 -0.95 -26.73 9.71
C VAL A 458 -0.70 -28.01 10.50
N ALA A 459 -0.08 -27.87 11.68
CA ALA A 459 0.10 -28.97 12.62
C ALA A 459 -1.05 -29.01 13.64
N LEU A 460 -1.68 -30.17 13.80
CA LEU A 460 -2.71 -30.44 14.81
C LEU A 460 -2.05 -30.78 16.14
N GLN A 461 -1.31 -29.81 16.66
CA GLN A 461 -0.52 -29.95 17.87
C GLN A 461 -0.77 -28.74 18.77
N ALA A 462 -0.96 -28.99 20.04
CA ALA A 462 -1.09 -27.90 21.02
C ALA A 462 0.23 -27.10 21.05
N ARG A 463 0.10 -25.77 21.00
CA ARG A 463 1.21 -24.83 21.12
C ARG A 463 0.89 -23.77 22.18
N PRO A 464 1.90 -23.07 22.74
CA PRO A 464 1.63 -21.99 23.66
C PRO A 464 0.67 -20.97 23.02
N PRO A 465 -0.41 -20.58 23.70
CA PRO A 465 -1.31 -19.56 23.17
C PRO A 465 -0.59 -18.22 23.14
N PRO A 466 -0.84 -17.37 22.12
CA PRO A 466 -0.34 -16.02 22.10
C PRO A 466 -0.81 -15.22 23.32
N ALA A 467 -0.02 -14.21 23.73
CA ALA A 467 -0.41 -13.33 24.84
C ALA A 467 -1.66 -12.52 24.49
N TYR A 468 -2.49 -12.28 25.49
CA TYR A 468 -3.62 -11.37 25.33
C TYR A 468 -3.17 -9.92 25.47
N ILE A 469 -3.54 -9.08 24.50
CA ILE A 469 -3.35 -7.62 24.56
C ILE A 469 -4.72 -6.97 24.77
N ALA A 470 -4.84 -6.21 25.86
CA ALA A 470 -6.05 -5.46 26.13
C ALA A 470 -6.23 -4.32 25.12
N PRO A 471 -7.47 -4.08 24.62
CA PRO A 471 -7.73 -2.97 23.71
C PRO A 471 -7.47 -1.62 24.40
N VAL A 472 -7.23 -0.59 23.58
CA VAL A 472 -7.12 0.80 24.04
C VAL A 472 -8.40 1.17 24.79
N SER A 473 -8.25 1.86 25.94
CA SER A 473 -9.38 2.24 26.75
C SER A 473 -10.35 3.15 25.99
N THR A 474 -11.59 2.71 25.85
CA THR A 474 -12.68 3.51 25.24
C THR A 474 -13.32 4.50 26.24
N ALA A 475 -12.86 4.54 27.49
CA ALA A 475 -13.42 5.39 28.53
C ALA A 475 -12.91 6.84 28.52
N SER A 476 -11.96 7.19 27.63
CA SER A 476 -11.43 8.54 27.52
C SER A 476 -12.39 9.46 26.74
N THR A 477 -12.37 10.75 27.05
CA THR A 477 -13.08 11.78 26.26
C THR A 477 -12.69 11.73 24.78
N LEU A 478 -11.41 11.47 24.50
CA LEU A 478 -10.88 11.32 23.16
C LEU A 478 -11.53 10.14 22.41
N ALA A 479 -11.73 9.03 23.08
CA ALA A 479 -12.43 7.88 22.50
C ALA A 479 -13.92 8.20 22.25
N GLY A 480 -14.57 8.92 23.20
CA GLY A 480 -15.94 9.38 23.04
C GLY A 480 -16.13 10.32 21.83
N ASP A 481 -15.11 11.09 21.49
CA ASP A 481 -15.07 11.95 20.29
C ASP A 481 -14.78 11.17 19.00
N SER A 482 -14.60 9.84 19.05
CA SER A 482 -14.13 9.01 17.93
C SER A 482 -12.83 9.53 17.30
N ALA A 483 -11.88 9.92 18.13
CA ALA A 483 -10.64 10.58 17.73
C ALA A 483 -9.43 9.94 18.38
N GLY A 484 -8.26 10.14 17.77
CA GLY A 484 -6.94 9.90 18.30
C GLY A 484 -6.09 11.18 18.25
N ILE A 485 -4.87 11.10 18.76
CA ILE A 485 -3.89 12.20 18.72
C ILE A 485 -2.64 11.75 17.99
N ILE A 486 -2.14 12.61 17.08
CA ILE A 486 -0.76 12.58 16.59
C ILE A 486 0.05 13.59 17.38
N ASP A 487 1.20 13.12 17.88
CA ASP A 487 2.18 13.90 18.63
C ASP A 487 3.54 13.75 17.93
N ILE A 488 3.94 14.75 17.13
CA ILE A 488 5.23 14.77 16.42
C ILE A 488 6.18 15.65 17.23
N ARG A 489 7.34 15.10 17.61
CA ARG A 489 8.33 15.84 18.37
C ARG A 489 8.95 16.98 17.58
N SER A 490 9.34 16.74 16.33
CA SER A 490 9.78 17.81 15.44
C SER A 490 9.73 17.35 13.98
N VAL A 491 9.02 18.08 13.14
CA VAL A 491 9.06 17.85 11.67
C VAL A 491 10.46 18.11 11.09
N TYR A 492 11.34 18.78 11.83
CA TYR A 492 12.72 19.06 11.46
C TYR A 492 13.69 17.94 11.87
N ASP A 493 13.25 16.94 12.64
CA ASP A 493 14.03 15.75 12.92
C ASP A 493 13.98 14.84 11.71
N TRP A 494 14.98 14.99 10.87
CA TRP A 494 15.07 14.32 9.61
C TRP A 494 16.43 13.67 9.44
N ALA A 495 16.46 12.44 8.97
CA ALA A 495 17.69 11.68 8.84
C ALA A 495 18.46 11.92 7.54
N ASP A 496 17.83 12.49 6.53
CA ASP A 496 18.48 12.67 5.23
C ASP A 496 19.26 13.98 5.19
N ALA A 497 20.59 13.85 5.03
CA ALA A 497 21.50 14.98 4.98
C ALA A 497 21.38 15.84 3.70
N SER A 498 20.48 15.48 2.79
CA SER A 498 20.38 16.10 1.46
C SER A 498 19.23 17.07 1.29
N TRP A 499 18.81 17.76 2.34
CA TRP A 499 17.72 18.73 2.26
C TRP A 499 17.99 19.84 1.23
N PRO A 500 17.16 20.05 0.19
CA PRO A 500 17.29 21.15 -0.75
C PRO A 500 17.01 22.48 -0.07
N GLY A 501 17.96 23.39 -0.02
CA GLY A 501 17.77 24.76 0.46
C GLY A 501 18.48 25.12 1.75
N VAL A 502 19.10 24.18 2.44
CA VAL A 502 19.98 24.42 3.58
C VAL A 502 21.43 24.16 3.17
N GLY A 503 22.06 25.21 2.65
CA GLY A 503 23.52 25.32 2.40
C GLY A 503 24.21 24.18 1.68
N ALA A 504 24.92 24.44 0.61
CA ALA A 504 25.78 23.50 -0.12
C ALA A 504 26.92 22.96 0.78
N GLY A 505 26.59 22.03 1.69
CA GLY A 505 27.51 21.44 2.64
C GLY A 505 27.05 20.16 3.28
N GLY A 506 25.90 19.67 2.93
CA GLY A 506 25.39 18.29 2.95
C GLY A 506 25.46 17.45 4.21
N THR A 507 25.99 17.90 5.32
CA THR A 507 26.13 17.09 6.56
C THR A 507 25.78 17.83 7.85
N ALA A 508 25.27 19.03 7.77
CA ALA A 508 24.82 19.76 8.93
C ALA A 508 23.46 19.18 9.37
N ASN A 509 23.40 18.72 10.60
CA ASN A 509 22.20 18.40 11.32
C ASN A 509 21.16 19.49 11.05
N PHE A 510 20.06 19.13 10.37
CA PHE A 510 19.03 20.07 9.94
C PHE A 510 18.40 20.79 11.15
N ILE A 511 18.23 20.13 12.27
CA ILE A 511 17.76 20.75 13.52
C ILE A 511 18.77 21.79 14.01
N ALA A 512 20.08 21.54 13.91
CA ALA A 512 21.08 22.54 14.32
C ALA A 512 20.99 23.78 13.43
N ALA A 513 20.75 23.64 12.12
CA ALA A 513 20.54 24.76 11.22
C ALA A 513 19.23 25.51 11.53
N ILE A 514 18.16 24.78 11.81
CA ILE A 514 16.87 25.35 12.18
C ILE A 514 16.93 26.05 13.56
N SER A 515 17.65 25.50 14.54
CA SER A 515 17.77 26.11 15.87
C SER A 515 18.40 27.49 15.82
N THR A 516 19.27 27.77 14.85
CA THR A 516 19.89 29.08 14.62
C THR A 516 19.05 30.00 13.73
N THR A 517 17.98 29.50 13.10
CA THR A 517 17.08 30.25 12.24
C THR A 517 15.98 30.88 13.10
N PRO A 518 15.69 32.19 12.99
CA PRO A 518 14.55 32.81 13.63
C PRO A 518 13.25 32.07 13.31
N ALA A 519 12.35 31.95 14.26
CA ALA A 519 11.15 31.15 14.14
C ALA A 519 10.25 31.55 12.94
N ASP A 520 10.15 32.86 12.68
CA ASP A 520 9.41 33.45 11.57
C ASP A 520 10.01 33.15 10.19
N LEU A 521 11.27 32.75 10.13
CA LEU A 521 11.97 32.37 8.89
C LEU A 521 12.04 30.85 8.68
N ARG A 522 11.57 30.07 9.64
CA ARG A 522 11.56 28.60 9.50
C ARG A 522 10.57 28.16 8.44
N PRO A 523 10.91 27.15 7.58
CA PRO A 523 10.11 26.83 6.42
C PRO A 523 8.77 26.18 6.75
N ALA A 524 8.69 25.29 7.73
CA ALA A 524 7.47 24.59 8.08
C ALA A 524 6.61 25.43 9.01
N ARG A 525 5.36 25.67 8.62
CA ARG A 525 4.46 26.53 9.38
C ARG A 525 3.14 25.85 9.74
N PHE A 526 2.64 24.94 8.90
CA PHE A 526 1.40 24.23 9.12
C PHE A 526 1.54 22.77 8.75
N LEU A 527 0.77 21.94 9.45
CA LEU A 527 0.52 20.54 9.06
C LEU A 527 -0.91 20.45 8.53
N ARG A 528 -1.10 19.94 7.33
CA ARG A 528 -2.41 19.59 6.76
C ARG A 528 -2.67 18.12 6.94
N ILE A 529 -3.88 17.77 7.34
CA ILE A 529 -4.34 16.41 7.51
C ILE A 529 -5.27 16.09 6.35
N GLU A 530 -4.96 15.04 5.63
CA GLU A 530 -5.66 14.60 4.41
C GLU A 530 -6.22 13.20 4.63
N LYS A 531 -7.53 13.01 4.44
CA LYS A 531 -8.17 11.70 4.52
C LYS A 531 -8.19 11.07 3.15
N ALA A 532 -8.00 9.75 3.10
CA ALA A 532 -8.25 8.97 1.89
C ALA A 532 -9.73 8.98 1.51
N VAL A 533 -10.00 9.03 0.22
CA VAL A 533 -11.31 8.81 -0.39
C VAL A 533 -11.28 7.48 -1.10
N SER A 534 -12.20 6.58 -0.78
CA SER A 534 -12.24 5.25 -1.38
C SER A 534 -12.54 5.32 -2.88
N MET A 535 -11.86 4.50 -3.66
CA MET A 535 -12.12 4.36 -5.09
C MET A 535 -13.42 3.58 -5.32
N GLY A 536 -14.20 4.01 -6.29
CA GLY A 536 -15.38 3.29 -6.75
C GLY A 536 -15.03 2.19 -7.74
N ASP A 537 -16.00 1.29 -7.94
CA ASP A 537 -15.91 0.27 -8.98
C ASP A 537 -15.85 0.93 -10.36
N LYS A 538 -14.90 0.54 -11.19
CA LYS A 538 -14.73 1.01 -12.57
C LYS A 538 -15.98 0.80 -13.41
N ASP A 539 -16.63 -0.35 -13.23
CA ASP A 539 -17.83 -0.71 -13.98
C ASP A 539 -19.02 0.20 -13.65
N LEU A 540 -19.05 0.76 -12.44
CA LEU A 540 -20.04 1.76 -12.03
C LEU A 540 -19.69 3.19 -12.48
N LEU A 541 -18.44 3.42 -12.86
CA LEU A 541 -17.91 4.71 -13.29
C LEU A 541 -17.58 4.75 -14.78
N ASP A 542 -18.07 3.77 -15.57
CA ASP A 542 -17.72 3.45 -16.95
C ASP A 542 -18.03 4.57 -17.98
N GLY A 543 -18.58 5.69 -17.57
CA GLY A 543 -18.72 6.89 -18.37
C GLY A 543 -17.52 7.83 -18.39
N PHE A 544 -16.54 7.55 -17.57
CA PHE A 544 -15.30 8.27 -17.50
C PHE A 544 -14.18 7.45 -18.12
N PRO A 545 -13.90 7.57 -19.43
CA PRO A 545 -12.70 6.98 -19.98
C PRO A 545 -11.52 7.56 -19.22
N ASP A 546 -10.73 6.67 -18.63
CA ASP A 546 -9.55 7.03 -17.82
C ASP A 546 -9.86 7.73 -16.47
N PHE A 547 -11.05 7.52 -15.87
CA PHE A 547 -11.32 7.98 -14.50
C PHE A 547 -10.25 7.48 -13.52
N ASP A 548 -9.80 6.25 -13.69
CA ASP A 548 -8.75 5.60 -12.94
C ASP A 548 -7.35 6.19 -13.16
N ARG A 549 -7.10 6.82 -14.32
CA ARG A 549 -5.79 7.38 -14.67
C ARG A 549 -5.65 8.88 -14.43
N ASN A 550 -6.77 9.61 -14.43
CA ASN A 550 -6.77 11.06 -14.48
C ASN A 550 -7.38 11.73 -13.26
N ILE A 551 -7.63 10.97 -12.20
CA ILE A 551 -8.14 11.52 -10.94
C ILE A 551 -7.07 12.38 -10.26
N SER A 552 -5.80 12.06 -10.50
CA SER A 552 -4.65 12.73 -9.92
C SER A 552 -3.65 13.11 -11.01
N LEU A 553 -3.09 14.32 -10.93
CA LEU A 553 -1.96 14.75 -11.77
C LEU A 553 -0.71 13.93 -11.56
N ASP A 554 -0.64 13.20 -10.48
CA ASP A 554 0.39 12.21 -10.25
C ASP A 554 -0.01 10.94 -11.01
N ASN A 555 0.51 10.78 -12.22
CA ASN A 555 0.27 9.66 -13.13
C ASN A 555 0.59 8.27 -12.55
N SER A 556 0.89 8.21 -11.28
CA SER A 556 1.38 6.98 -10.71
C SER A 556 0.30 6.17 -10.02
N VAL A 557 -0.73 6.75 -9.42
CA VAL A 557 -1.87 6.01 -8.86
C VAL A 557 -2.98 6.95 -8.43
N GLY A 558 -4.22 6.50 -8.53
CA GLY A 558 -5.42 7.25 -8.22
C GLY A 558 -5.65 7.56 -6.75
N TYR A 559 -4.73 8.21 -6.07
CA TYR A 559 -4.96 8.66 -4.69
C TYR A 559 -5.98 9.79 -4.66
N MET A 560 -7.18 9.47 -4.24
CA MET A 560 -8.15 10.49 -3.92
C MET A 560 -8.05 10.90 -2.46
N ARG A 561 -8.07 12.22 -2.22
CA ARG A 561 -7.93 12.80 -0.89
C ARG A 561 -8.94 13.91 -0.67
N GLU A 562 -9.31 14.09 0.59
CA GLU A 562 -10.04 15.27 1.06
C GLU A 562 -9.33 15.89 2.26
N ILE A 563 -9.46 17.18 2.42
CA ILE A 563 -8.79 17.91 3.50
C ILE A 563 -9.63 17.81 4.78
N LEU A 564 -9.05 17.27 5.86
CA LEU A 564 -9.66 17.23 7.18
C LEU A 564 -9.43 18.52 7.96
N GLY A 565 -8.28 19.15 7.81
CA GLY A 565 -7.97 20.39 8.49
C GLY A 565 -6.47 20.69 8.59
N TYR A 566 -6.17 21.73 9.32
CA TYR A 566 -4.84 22.30 9.49
C TYR A 566 -4.51 22.51 10.96
N VAL A 567 -3.23 22.45 11.30
CA VAL A 567 -2.71 22.77 12.61
C VAL A 567 -1.38 23.51 12.47
N PRO A 568 -1.08 24.52 13.32
CA PRO A 568 0.24 25.12 13.34
C PRO A 568 1.33 24.10 13.68
N ILE A 569 2.49 24.25 13.06
CA ILE A 569 3.74 23.60 13.47
C ILE A 569 4.46 24.60 14.37
N GLU A 570 4.74 24.22 15.59
CA GLU A 570 5.39 25.10 16.56
C GLU A 570 6.85 25.42 16.17
N ALA A 571 7.43 26.41 16.82
CA ALA A 571 8.76 26.90 16.45
C ALA A 571 9.87 25.83 16.56
N ASP A 572 9.74 24.88 17.48
CA ASP A 572 10.64 23.73 17.61
C ASP A 572 10.37 22.61 16.59
N GLY A 573 9.36 22.82 15.73
CA GLY A 573 8.89 21.82 14.74
C GLY A 573 7.88 20.83 15.30
N SER A 574 7.48 20.98 16.55
CA SER A 574 6.56 20.05 17.18
C SER A 574 5.11 20.30 16.74
N VAL A 575 4.34 19.21 16.72
CA VAL A 575 2.91 19.23 16.39
C VAL A 575 2.20 18.28 17.35
N ARG A 576 1.04 18.73 17.85
CA ARG A 576 0.13 17.87 18.58
C ARG A 576 -1.29 18.16 18.14
N VAL A 577 -1.96 17.18 17.53
CA VAL A 577 -3.26 17.39 16.89
C VAL A 577 -4.17 16.18 17.09
N LYS A 578 -5.44 16.47 17.34
CA LYS A 578 -6.54 15.51 17.34
C LYS A 578 -6.99 15.25 15.91
N VAL A 579 -7.04 13.97 15.54
CA VAL A 579 -7.46 13.52 14.22
C VAL A 579 -8.57 12.47 14.35
N PRO A 580 -9.44 12.31 13.33
CA PRO A 580 -10.46 11.28 13.35
C PRO A 580 -9.83 9.90 13.46
N ALA A 581 -10.45 9.05 14.27
CA ALA A 581 -10.10 7.65 14.35
C ALA A 581 -10.82 6.81 13.30
N ASN A 582 -10.30 5.62 13.02
CA ASN A 582 -10.89 4.63 12.10
C ASN A 582 -11.03 5.11 10.66
N VAL A 583 -10.06 5.88 10.22
CA VAL A 583 -9.93 6.32 8.82
C VAL A 583 -8.49 6.24 8.38
N ALA A 584 -8.28 6.02 7.09
CA ALA A 584 -6.97 6.18 6.46
C ALA A 584 -6.69 7.66 6.24
N PHE A 585 -5.55 8.15 6.68
CA PHE A 585 -5.16 9.54 6.50
C PHE A 585 -3.66 9.71 6.28
N GLN A 586 -3.30 10.86 5.72
CA GLN A 586 -1.93 11.30 5.52
C GLN A 586 -1.72 12.69 6.10
N ILE A 587 -0.46 13.11 6.18
CA ILE A 587 -0.08 14.43 6.66
C ILE A 587 0.87 15.09 5.66
N SER A 588 0.72 16.40 5.47
CA SER A 588 1.56 17.23 4.61
C SER A 588 2.10 18.44 5.37
N VAL A 589 3.41 18.68 5.27
CA VAL A 589 4.06 19.86 5.85
C VAL A 589 3.98 21.03 4.87
N LEU A 590 3.48 22.17 5.35
CA LEU A 590 3.19 23.35 4.55
C LEU A 590 4.06 24.54 4.96
N ASP A 591 4.34 25.39 3.98
CA ASP A 591 5.02 26.68 4.17
C ASP A 591 4.09 27.79 4.73
N ALA A 592 4.63 29.00 4.84
CA ALA A 592 3.89 30.17 5.29
C ALA A 592 2.75 30.61 4.35
N SER A 593 2.71 30.10 3.14
CA SER A 593 1.62 30.31 2.18
C SER A 593 0.62 29.16 2.15
N ALA A 594 0.68 28.24 3.12
CA ALA A 594 -0.09 27.01 3.20
C ALA A 594 0.07 26.08 1.98
N ARG A 595 1.23 26.11 1.31
CA ARG A 595 1.58 25.21 0.21
C ARG A 595 2.45 24.09 0.71
N ARG A 596 2.26 22.89 0.17
CA ARG A 596 3.13 21.74 0.48
C ARG A 596 4.57 22.06 0.10
N ILE A 597 5.47 21.84 1.03
CA ILE A 597 6.90 22.03 0.80
C ILE A 597 7.44 20.79 0.07
N PRO A 598 7.87 20.90 -1.20
CA PRO A 598 8.23 19.74 -2.02
C PRO A 598 9.40 18.93 -1.47
N SER A 599 10.25 19.58 -0.70
CA SER A 599 11.42 18.96 -0.10
C SER A 599 11.12 18.18 1.18
N PHE A 600 9.95 18.40 1.81
CA PHE A 600 9.51 17.56 2.91
C PHE A 600 8.96 16.24 2.38
N PRO A 601 9.26 15.09 3.01
CA PRO A 601 8.64 13.84 2.62
C PRO A 601 7.14 13.96 2.81
N GLN A 602 6.41 13.51 1.81
CA GLN A 602 5.01 13.21 1.98
C GLN A 602 4.90 11.85 2.65
N HIS A 603 4.05 11.74 3.64
CA HIS A 603 3.74 10.44 4.20
C HIS A 603 2.91 9.66 3.15
N THR A 604 3.54 8.72 2.45
CA THR A 604 2.92 8.01 1.33
C THR A 604 2.09 6.81 1.77
N ALA A 605 2.44 6.18 2.90
CA ALA A 605 1.63 5.13 3.51
C ALA A 605 0.45 5.75 4.28
N TRP A 606 -0.71 5.11 4.22
CA TRP A 606 -1.88 5.55 4.98
C TRP A 606 -1.71 5.28 6.47
N LEU A 607 -1.78 6.31 7.26
CA LEU A 607 -1.83 6.25 8.73
C LEU A 607 -3.24 5.93 9.20
N GLN A 608 -3.34 5.37 10.39
CA GLN A 608 -4.61 5.17 11.10
C GLN A 608 -4.44 5.40 12.59
N LEU A 609 -5.52 5.73 13.27
CA LEU A 609 -5.62 5.77 14.73
C LEU A 609 -6.91 5.08 15.19
N ARG A 610 -6.84 4.49 16.38
CA ARG A 610 -8.04 4.00 17.05
C ARG A 610 -8.61 5.06 18.01
N PRO A 611 -9.90 5.00 18.33
CA PRO A 611 -10.49 5.92 19.31
C PRO A 611 -9.73 5.89 20.64
N GLY A 612 -9.27 7.03 21.11
CA GLY A 612 -8.51 7.17 22.35
C GLY A 612 -7.00 6.94 22.20
N GLU A 613 -6.51 6.58 21.05
CA GLU A 613 -5.09 6.32 20.81
C GLU A 613 -4.27 7.62 20.71
N VAL A 614 -3.05 7.59 21.21
CA VAL A 614 -2.04 8.63 21.02
C VAL A 614 -0.82 8.01 20.36
N VAL A 615 -0.50 8.48 19.16
CA VAL A 615 0.68 8.05 18.39
C VAL A 615 1.72 9.13 18.45
N SER A 616 2.92 8.79 18.94
CA SER A 616 4.07 9.68 18.99
C SER A 616 5.08 9.35 17.91
N CYS A 617 5.51 10.37 17.17
CA CYS A 617 6.57 10.30 16.17
C CYS A 617 7.77 11.17 16.59
N ASN A 618 8.99 10.70 16.33
CA ASN A 618 10.18 11.53 16.54
C ASN A 618 10.23 12.68 15.53
N GLY A 619 10.04 12.35 14.25
CA GLY A 619 10.11 13.31 13.17
C GLY A 619 9.68 12.71 11.83
N CYS A 620 10.10 13.35 10.75
CA CYS A 620 9.82 12.91 9.39
C CYS A 620 10.88 11.93 8.89
N HIS A 621 10.51 10.97 8.06
CA HIS A 621 11.42 10.01 7.44
C HIS A 621 11.32 10.07 5.91
N ASN A 622 12.41 9.71 5.22
CA ASN A 622 12.41 9.66 3.77
C ASN A 622 11.92 8.29 3.29
N PRO A 623 10.76 8.20 2.65
CA PRO A 623 10.22 6.93 2.16
C PRO A 623 11.01 6.36 0.96
N ARG A 624 11.91 7.12 0.35
CA ARG A 624 12.64 6.76 -0.88
C ARG A 624 14.15 6.56 -0.68
N GLY A 625 14.66 6.70 0.53
CA GLY A 625 16.11 6.57 0.78
C GLY A 625 16.54 5.13 0.97
N PRO A 626 17.72 4.72 0.44
CA PRO A 626 18.36 3.54 0.96
C PRO A 626 18.56 3.73 2.45
N ALA A 627 18.36 2.68 3.21
CA ALA A 627 18.44 2.62 4.65
C ALA A 627 19.25 3.74 5.27
N SER A 628 18.59 4.78 5.71
CA SER A 628 19.19 5.78 6.58
C SER A 628 19.61 5.05 7.85
N THR A 629 20.84 5.24 8.26
CA THR A 629 21.36 4.67 9.52
C THR A 629 20.71 5.28 10.76
N THR A 630 19.87 6.30 10.56
CA THR A 630 19.11 6.98 11.61
C THR A 630 17.64 6.86 11.27
N ALA A 631 16.97 5.91 11.86
CA ALA A 631 15.55 5.72 11.70
C ALA A 631 14.78 6.73 12.56
N HIS A 632 13.76 7.27 11.97
CA HIS A 632 12.81 8.19 12.59
C HIS A 632 11.43 7.73 12.17
N GLY A 633 10.41 8.22 12.77
CA GLY A 633 9.05 7.73 12.72
C GLY A 633 8.61 7.46 14.15
N ARG A 634 8.00 6.30 14.41
CA ARG A 634 7.49 5.98 15.75
C ARG A 634 8.53 6.13 16.86
N ALA A 635 8.23 6.98 17.84
CA ALA A 635 9.04 7.12 19.05
C ALA A 635 9.12 5.77 19.79
N GLY A 636 10.30 5.44 20.26
CA GLY A 636 10.57 4.18 20.97
C GLY A 636 11.04 3.02 20.10
N LEU A 637 10.71 3.00 18.79
CA LEU A 637 11.25 2.01 17.85
C LEU A 637 12.56 2.48 17.22
N PHE A 638 12.67 3.77 16.99
CA PHE A 638 13.77 4.37 16.26
C PHE A 638 14.45 5.45 17.10
N ALA A 639 15.76 5.60 16.95
CA ALA A 639 16.47 6.71 17.53
C ALA A 639 16.08 8.01 16.82
N SER A 640 15.90 9.09 17.58
CA SER A 640 15.89 10.43 17.02
C SER A 640 17.25 10.72 16.38
N ALA A 641 17.27 11.38 15.20
CA ALA A 641 18.50 11.89 14.61
C ALA A 641 19.26 12.84 15.55
N ASN A 642 18.57 13.38 16.54
CA ASN A 642 19.05 14.31 17.55
C ASN A 642 18.93 13.74 18.97
N ALA A 643 19.65 12.67 19.22
CA ALA A 643 19.66 11.98 20.52
C ALA A 643 19.97 12.88 21.72
N GLY A 644 20.47 14.09 21.49
CA GLY A 644 20.73 15.09 22.55
C GLY A 644 19.52 15.90 23.01
N ASP A 645 18.46 16.00 22.15
CA ASP A 645 17.27 16.83 22.44
C ASP A 645 16.10 16.02 23.00
N ALA A 646 16.28 14.73 23.23
CA ALA A 646 15.22 13.81 23.63
C ALA A 646 14.67 14.04 25.06
N MET A 647 15.13 15.02 25.78
CA MET A 647 14.90 15.20 27.23
C MET A 647 14.04 16.44 27.49
N GLY A 648 12.75 16.33 27.27
CA GLY A 648 11.82 17.38 27.68
C GLY A 648 10.51 17.39 26.92
N LEU A 649 9.57 18.19 27.38
CA LEU A 649 8.31 18.44 26.69
C LEU A 649 8.58 19.33 25.49
N THR A 650 7.95 18.99 24.36
CA THR A 650 7.95 19.83 23.17
C THR A 650 7.07 21.06 23.39
N GLN A 651 7.22 22.07 22.52
CA GLN A 651 6.40 23.27 22.58
C GLN A 651 4.91 22.95 22.40
N ALA A 652 4.57 22.06 21.48
CA ALA A 652 3.20 21.58 21.31
C ALA A 652 2.67 20.85 22.55
N GLN A 653 3.50 20.05 23.23
CA GLN A 653 3.10 19.38 24.47
C GLN A 653 2.93 20.37 25.63
N LEU A 654 3.71 21.45 25.68
CA LEU A 654 3.55 22.53 26.66
C LEU A 654 2.26 23.30 26.45
N LEU A 655 1.89 23.57 25.20
CA LEU A 655 0.67 24.31 24.85
C LEU A 655 -0.59 23.46 25.00
N TYR A 656 -0.57 22.22 24.53
CA TYR A 656 -1.75 21.38 24.40
C TYR A 656 -1.81 20.23 25.43
N GLY A 657 -0.80 20.08 26.25
CA GLY A 657 -0.70 19.02 27.26
C GLY A 657 -0.17 17.70 26.66
N THR A 658 0.10 16.75 27.55
CA THR A 658 0.62 15.40 27.21
C THR A 658 -0.43 14.30 27.33
N SER A 659 -1.60 14.63 27.88
CA SER A 659 -2.69 13.70 28.12
C SER A 659 -3.55 13.47 26.87
N THR A 660 -4.48 12.53 26.97
CA THR A 660 -5.51 12.28 25.95
C THR A 660 -6.52 13.43 25.82
N ASN A 661 -6.47 14.45 26.67
CA ASN A 661 -7.44 15.54 26.75
C ASN A 661 -6.93 16.86 26.13
N CYS A 662 -5.84 16.91 25.42
CA CYS A 662 -5.30 18.12 24.79
C CYS A 662 -5.20 19.38 25.70
N GLY A 663 -5.28 19.22 27.04
CA GLY A 663 -5.20 20.32 28.00
C GLY A 663 -6.31 21.38 27.90
N VAL A 664 -5.99 22.61 28.33
CA VAL A 664 -6.94 23.75 28.29
C VAL A 664 -7.10 24.38 26.91
N THR A 665 -6.15 24.16 26.02
CA THR A 665 -6.19 24.64 24.64
C THR A 665 -6.53 23.46 23.73
N ALA A 666 -7.59 23.60 22.92
CA ALA A 666 -8.00 22.53 22.02
C ALA A 666 -6.94 22.30 20.93
N CYS A 667 -6.45 21.05 20.85
CA CYS A 667 -5.55 20.62 19.77
C CYS A 667 -6.34 20.14 18.53
N ASN A 668 -7.51 20.70 18.29
CA ASN A 668 -8.32 20.39 17.12
C ASN A 668 -7.69 20.98 15.87
N ALA A 669 -7.72 20.24 14.77
CA ALA A 669 -7.40 20.80 13.48
C ALA A 669 -8.39 21.92 13.14
N ALA A 670 -7.89 23.04 12.61
CA ALA A 670 -8.71 24.15 12.18
C ALA A 670 -9.35 23.82 10.83
N ALA A 671 -10.60 24.28 10.63
CA ALA A 671 -11.22 24.23 9.31
C ALA A 671 -10.39 25.06 8.31
N PRO A 672 -10.27 24.64 7.05
CA PRO A 672 -9.47 25.36 6.06
C PRO A 672 -9.95 26.78 5.77
N SER A 673 -11.21 27.08 6.08
CA SER A 673 -11.82 28.41 5.87
C SER A 673 -11.62 29.37 7.05
N VAL A 674 -10.91 28.98 8.11
CA VAL A 674 -10.63 29.85 9.25
C VAL A 674 -9.19 30.32 9.26
N ASN A 675 -8.91 31.39 10.01
CA ASN A 675 -7.55 31.86 10.23
C ASN A 675 -6.81 30.91 11.15
N VAL A 676 -5.63 30.49 10.74
CA VAL A 676 -4.70 29.71 11.57
C VAL A 676 -3.54 30.61 11.96
N ILE A 677 -3.31 30.71 13.24
CA ILE A 677 -2.24 31.55 13.82
C ILE A 677 -1.09 30.61 14.21
N TYR A 678 0.13 30.99 13.81
CA TYR A 678 1.33 30.30 14.26
C TYR A 678 1.59 30.65 15.71
N THR A 679 1.31 29.71 16.62
CA THR A 679 1.36 29.95 18.07
C THR A 679 2.62 29.37 18.69
N GLY A 680 2.95 29.85 19.89
CA GLY A 680 4.02 29.29 20.71
C GLY A 680 5.44 29.57 20.25
N SER A 681 5.62 30.27 19.14
CA SER A 681 6.95 30.52 18.60
C SER A 681 7.79 31.45 19.46
N GLY A 682 7.16 32.33 20.20
CA GLY A 682 7.85 33.46 20.89
C GLY A 682 8.51 34.44 19.92
N ALA A 683 8.28 34.29 18.62
CA ALA A 683 8.81 35.14 17.59
C ALA A 683 7.97 36.42 17.47
N ALA A 684 8.59 37.57 17.56
CA ALA A 684 7.95 38.83 17.26
C ALA A 684 7.64 38.85 15.76
N GLY A 685 6.36 38.94 15.40
CA GLY A 685 5.96 39.07 14.00
C GLY A 685 5.34 37.84 13.37
N ASP A 686 5.07 36.79 14.16
CA ASP A 686 4.26 35.66 13.64
C ASP A 686 2.91 36.14 13.16
N THR A 687 2.59 35.85 11.90
CA THR A 687 1.38 36.31 11.25
C THR A 687 0.37 35.18 11.16
N SER A 688 -0.90 35.51 11.36
CA SER A 688 -1.98 34.60 10.99
C SER A 688 -2.04 34.47 9.48
N ILE A 689 -2.33 33.25 8.99
CA ILE A 689 -2.70 33.02 7.61
C ILE A 689 -4.22 32.96 7.53
N ASP A 690 -4.78 33.81 6.67
CA ASP A 690 -6.20 33.73 6.33
C ASP A 690 -6.42 32.56 5.37
N LEU A 691 -7.04 31.51 5.88
CA LEU A 691 -7.43 30.35 5.09
C LEU A 691 -8.82 30.46 4.47
N ASN A 692 -9.47 31.64 4.55
CA ASN A 692 -10.76 31.84 3.91
C ASN A 692 -10.63 31.84 2.39
N TYR A 693 -11.56 31.13 1.77
CA TYR A 693 -11.71 31.11 0.32
C TYR A 693 -12.45 32.35 -0.15
N ILE A 694 -12.43 32.59 -1.45
CA ILE A 694 -12.95 33.80 -2.05
C ILE A 694 -14.42 33.98 -1.70
N PRO A 695 -14.81 35.15 -1.16
CA PRO A 695 -16.23 35.53 -1.03
C PRO A 695 -16.84 35.62 -2.43
N GLY A 696 -17.88 34.83 -2.72
CA GLY A 696 -18.61 34.92 -3.97
C GLY A 696 -18.34 33.85 -5.02
N LEU A 697 -17.40 32.92 -4.82
CA LEU A 697 -17.53 31.64 -5.46
C LEU A 697 -18.86 31.03 -4.98
N SER A 698 -19.73 30.69 -5.92
CA SER A 698 -21.13 30.30 -5.69
C SER A 698 -21.29 28.98 -4.89
N THR A 699 -20.20 28.54 -4.31
CA THR A 699 -20.10 27.28 -3.59
C THR A 699 -19.75 27.55 -2.17
N PRO A 700 -20.60 27.16 -1.30
CA PRO A 700 -20.27 27.18 0.11
C PRO A 700 -19.25 26.10 0.40
N LEU A 701 -18.01 26.45 0.21
CA LEU A 701 -17.07 25.91 1.19
C LEU A 701 -17.63 26.36 2.54
N PRO A 702 -17.64 25.53 3.59
CA PRO A 702 -18.39 25.85 4.81
C PRO A 702 -17.79 27.04 5.55
N THR A 703 -17.96 28.24 4.99
CA THR A 703 -17.47 29.50 5.52
C THR A 703 -18.28 30.02 6.69
N SER A 704 -19.46 29.47 6.94
CA SER A 704 -20.39 29.95 7.95
C SER A 704 -20.71 28.98 9.07
N VAL A 705 -20.28 27.73 8.99
CA VAL A 705 -20.50 26.75 10.03
C VAL A 705 -19.31 26.73 10.96
N SER A 706 -19.52 27.03 12.23
CA SER A 706 -18.54 26.75 13.28
C SER A 706 -18.33 25.23 13.35
N CYS A 707 -17.40 24.73 12.55
CA CYS A 707 -17.06 23.32 12.52
C CYS A 707 -16.19 22.98 13.74
N THR A 708 -16.85 22.71 14.84
CA THR A 708 -16.19 22.17 16.04
C THR A 708 -15.87 20.69 15.90
N ASN A 709 -16.48 20.02 14.93
CA ASN A 709 -16.28 18.60 14.64
C ASN A 709 -15.98 18.41 13.15
N LEU A 710 -14.72 18.35 12.80
CA LEU A 710 -14.24 18.14 11.40
C LEU A 710 -14.54 16.74 10.84
N TRP A 711 -15.06 15.86 11.67
CA TRP A 711 -15.46 14.52 11.25
C TRP A 711 -16.82 14.48 10.56
N VAL A 712 -17.64 15.51 10.73
CA VAL A 712 -18.95 15.59 10.10
C VAL A 712 -18.83 15.95 8.63
N ALA A 713 -19.53 15.24 7.76
CA ALA A 713 -19.50 15.43 6.31
C ALA A 713 -19.66 16.89 5.90
N ALA A 714 -20.54 17.66 6.58
CA ALA A 714 -20.74 19.07 6.32
C ALA A 714 -19.53 19.98 6.61
N CYS A 715 -18.54 19.47 7.33
CA CYS A 715 -17.31 20.21 7.67
C CYS A 715 -16.11 19.79 6.82
N ARG A 716 -16.26 18.78 5.97
CA ARG A 716 -15.21 18.35 5.04
C ARG A 716 -15.11 19.30 3.88
N ILE A 717 -13.92 19.45 3.34
CA ILE A 717 -13.69 20.25 2.14
C ILE A 717 -13.38 19.31 0.99
N THR A 718 -14.23 19.41 0.00
CA THR A 718 -14.06 18.80 -1.31
C THR A 718 -13.78 19.90 -2.31
N ILE A 719 -12.75 19.72 -3.14
CA ILE A 719 -12.38 20.67 -4.19
C ILE A 719 -12.56 19.96 -5.53
N ASP A 720 -13.64 20.31 -6.22
CA ASP A 720 -13.98 19.78 -7.54
C ASP A 720 -13.50 20.72 -8.64
N TYR A 721 -12.95 20.19 -9.73
CA TYR A 721 -12.58 20.99 -10.88
C TYR A 721 -13.82 21.52 -11.60
N ALA A 722 -14.73 20.61 -11.94
CA ALA A 722 -15.96 20.94 -12.66
C ALA A 722 -17.21 20.56 -11.85
N ALA A 723 -18.35 21.08 -12.24
CA ALA A 723 -19.62 20.71 -11.62
C ALA A 723 -19.95 19.25 -11.91
N SER A 724 -20.39 18.52 -10.89
CA SER A 724 -20.78 17.10 -11.01
C SER A 724 -22.29 16.94 -10.89
N GLY A 725 -22.85 15.91 -11.56
CA GLY A 725 -24.24 15.50 -11.44
C GLY A 725 -25.18 16.05 -12.53
N THR A 726 -26.26 15.30 -12.81
CA THR A 726 -27.23 15.58 -13.87
C THR A 726 -28.57 16.15 -13.37
N GLY A 727 -28.63 16.72 -12.16
CA GLY A 727 -29.87 17.27 -11.61
C GLY A 727 -29.65 18.27 -10.48
N ALA A 728 -30.52 19.24 -10.36
CA ALA A 728 -30.43 20.36 -9.42
C ALA A 728 -30.33 19.99 -7.92
N ALA A 729 -30.55 18.73 -7.57
CA ALA A 729 -30.56 18.24 -6.18
C ALA A 729 -29.28 17.47 -5.80
N THR A 730 -28.40 17.15 -6.76
CA THR A 730 -27.22 16.29 -6.55
C THR A 730 -25.93 16.82 -7.17
N SER A 731 -25.96 17.99 -7.82
CA SER A 731 -24.78 18.56 -8.45
C SER A 731 -23.86 19.21 -7.40
N ALA A 732 -22.66 18.70 -7.25
CA ALA A 732 -21.60 19.43 -6.59
C ALA A 732 -21.16 20.59 -7.50
N PRO A 733 -20.92 21.76 -6.97
CA PRO A 733 -20.55 22.93 -7.76
C PRO A 733 -19.07 22.86 -8.18
N ALA A 734 -18.76 23.47 -9.31
CA ALA A 734 -17.39 23.67 -9.75
C ALA A 734 -16.64 24.66 -8.85
N HIS A 735 -15.42 24.33 -8.46
CA HIS A 735 -14.57 25.21 -7.65
C HIS A 735 -13.42 25.82 -8.46
N ILE A 736 -12.84 25.05 -9.37
CA ILE A 736 -11.62 25.44 -10.11
C ILE A 736 -11.94 26.03 -11.48
N ASP A 737 -12.78 25.34 -12.27
CA ASP A 737 -13.11 25.76 -13.63
C ASP A 737 -13.62 27.21 -13.73
N PRO A 738 -14.51 27.68 -12.82
CA PRO A 738 -14.98 29.07 -12.84
C PRO A 738 -13.87 30.13 -12.66
N LEU A 739 -12.72 29.73 -12.08
CA LEU A 739 -11.62 30.69 -11.87
C LEU A 739 -11.05 31.20 -13.18
N TRP A 740 -11.15 30.45 -14.26
CA TRP A 740 -10.61 30.86 -15.57
C TRP A 740 -11.40 31.97 -16.22
N THR A 741 -12.71 32.02 -15.95
CA THR A 741 -13.64 32.94 -16.55
C THR A 741 -13.96 34.18 -15.68
N VAL A 742 -13.44 34.24 -14.43
CA VAL A 742 -13.63 35.42 -13.56
C VAL A 742 -13.14 36.67 -14.28
N ASP A 743 -13.99 37.68 -14.36
CA ASP A 743 -13.63 38.93 -14.98
C ASP A 743 -12.57 39.70 -14.16
N ARG A 744 -11.38 39.80 -14.73
CA ARG A 744 -10.24 40.56 -14.19
C ARG A 744 -9.81 41.66 -15.17
N GLY A 745 -10.72 42.09 -16.04
CA GLY A 745 -10.44 43.03 -17.11
C GLY A 745 -9.44 42.45 -18.11
N ALA A 746 -8.35 43.16 -18.38
CA ALA A 746 -7.30 42.67 -19.29
C ALA A 746 -6.61 41.39 -18.81
N ASN A 747 -6.70 41.06 -17.52
CA ASN A 747 -6.04 39.92 -16.90
C ASN A 747 -6.95 38.70 -16.76
N THR A 748 -8.13 38.70 -17.39
CA THR A 748 -8.99 37.51 -17.45
C THR A 748 -8.30 36.40 -18.23
N CYS A 749 -8.21 35.19 -17.65
CA CYS A 749 -7.43 34.07 -18.23
C CYS A 749 -7.89 33.73 -19.65
N THR A 750 -9.20 33.69 -19.87
CA THR A 750 -9.79 33.36 -21.19
C THR A 750 -9.56 34.42 -22.26
N ASN A 751 -9.13 35.63 -21.93
CA ASN A 751 -8.79 36.62 -22.95
C ASN A 751 -7.60 36.22 -23.83
N CYS A 752 -6.69 35.41 -23.27
CA CYS A 752 -5.50 34.91 -23.95
C CYS A 752 -5.49 33.40 -24.17
N HIS A 753 -6.19 32.67 -23.26
CA HIS A 753 -6.24 31.23 -23.23
C HIS A 753 -7.60 30.69 -23.76
N THR A 754 -7.96 31.14 -24.96
CA THR A 754 -9.18 30.71 -25.66
C THR A 754 -8.88 29.82 -26.85
N ALA A 755 -9.75 28.86 -27.14
CA ALA A 755 -9.57 27.82 -28.13
C ALA A 755 -9.32 28.34 -29.58
N THR A 756 -9.85 29.47 -29.91
CA THR A 756 -9.76 29.99 -31.28
C THR A 756 -9.52 31.49 -31.31
N GLY A 757 -8.28 31.90 -31.36
CA GLY A 757 -7.89 33.23 -31.80
C GLY A 757 -7.77 33.25 -33.35
N THR A 758 -8.02 34.39 -33.95
CA THR A 758 -7.71 34.60 -35.37
C THR A 758 -6.84 35.83 -35.56
N GLN A 759 -5.90 35.74 -36.44
CA GLN A 759 -5.01 36.85 -36.83
C GLN A 759 -5.06 37.03 -38.33
N VAL A 760 -5.26 38.28 -38.77
CA VAL A 760 -5.14 38.65 -40.20
C VAL A 760 -3.68 38.99 -40.48
N VAL A 761 -3.07 38.23 -41.35
CA VAL A 761 -1.67 38.45 -41.82
C VAL A 761 -1.67 38.88 -43.24
N SER A 762 -1.01 40.00 -43.54
CA SER A 762 -0.80 40.42 -44.92
C SER A 762 0.42 39.69 -45.50
N CYS A 763 0.24 39.03 -46.62
CA CYS A 763 1.26 38.25 -47.30
C CYS A 763 1.28 38.58 -48.79
N THR A 764 2.44 38.62 -49.39
CA THR A 764 2.57 38.80 -50.83
C THR A 764 3.00 37.48 -51.46
N PRO A 765 2.13 36.81 -52.25
CA PRO A 765 2.47 35.52 -52.87
C PRO A 765 3.68 35.65 -53.77
N ALA A 766 4.58 34.66 -53.77
CA ALA A 766 5.76 34.63 -54.57
C ALA A 766 5.42 34.83 -56.05
N GLY A 767 6.12 35.81 -56.74
CA GLY A 767 5.87 36.14 -58.15
C GLY A 767 4.73 37.14 -58.36
N THR A 768 4.14 37.73 -57.33
CA THR A 768 3.16 38.81 -57.44
C THR A 768 3.65 40.05 -56.67
N MET A 769 3.04 41.24 -56.93
CA MET A 769 3.36 42.48 -56.26
C MET A 769 2.16 42.92 -55.35
N THR A 770 1.08 42.19 -55.35
CA THR A 770 -0.14 42.55 -54.64
C THR A 770 -0.28 41.77 -53.33
N PRO A 771 -0.28 42.43 -52.20
CA PRO A 771 -0.50 41.76 -50.92
C PRO A 771 -1.93 41.28 -50.80
N VAL A 772 -2.11 40.10 -50.20
CA VAL A 772 -3.40 39.51 -49.83
C VAL A 772 -3.47 39.39 -48.31
N ASN A 773 -4.64 39.58 -47.73
CA ASN A 773 -4.88 39.39 -46.32
C ASN A 773 -5.40 37.97 -46.11
N VAL A 774 -4.69 37.21 -45.35
CA VAL A 774 -5.07 35.83 -45.00
C VAL A 774 -5.39 35.76 -43.50
N THR A 775 -6.55 35.21 -43.14
CA THR A 775 -6.91 34.98 -41.77
C THR A 775 -6.35 33.64 -41.34
N LEU A 776 -5.49 33.61 -40.34
CA LEU A 776 -4.94 32.40 -39.74
C LEU A 776 -5.58 32.15 -38.38
N SER A 777 -5.83 30.90 -38.07
CA SER A 777 -6.12 30.48 -36.72
C SER A 777 -4.87 30.59 -35.86
N VAL A 778 -5.00 31.12 -34.66
CA VAL A 778 -3.91 31.29 -33.70
C VAL A 778 -4.24 30.40 -32.53
N PRO A 779 -3.32 29.51 -32.05
CA PRO A 779 -3.55 28.71 -30.87
C PRO A 779 -3.70 29.58 -29.65
N ALA A 780 -4.35 29.06 -28.62
CA ALA A 780 -4.39 29.68 -27.30
C ALA A 780 -2.96 29.96 -26.81
N ALA A 781 -2.80 31.00 -26.00
CA ALA A 781 -1.50 31.39 -25.46
C ALA A 781 -0.84 30.21 -24.72
N GLY A 782 0.40 29.88 -25.11
CA GLY A 782 1.10 28.72 -24.55
C GLY A 782 0.50 27.36 -24.90
N GLY A 783 -0.45 27.30 -25.85
CA GLY A 783 -1.16 26.10 -26.22
C GLY A 783 -2.19 25.61 -25.19
N LEU A 784 -2.53 26.45 -24.21
CA LEU A 784 -3.46 26.11 -23.11
C LEU A 784 -4.80 26.82 -23.35
N GLU A 785 -5.85 26.05 -23.52
CA GLU A 785 -7.25 26.54 -23.71
C GLU A 785 -7.97 26.42 -22.36
N LEU A 786 -8.38 27.58 -21.79
CA LEU A 786 -9.07 27.66 -20.50
C LEU A 786 -10.53 28.07 -20.65
N ASP A 787 -11.00 28.27 -21.86
CA ASP A 787 -12.40 28.48 -22.13
C ASP A 787 -13.16 27.14 -22.03
N ALA A 788 -14.30 27.18 -21.37
CA ALA A 788 -15.17 26.04 -21.19
C ALA A 788 -15.68 25.53 -22.56
N ASP A 789 -14.96 24.63 -23.17
CA ASP A 789 -15.47 23.85 -24.28
C ASP A 789 -15.93 22.49 -23.69
N PRO A 790 -17.24 22.23 -23.61
CA PRO A 790 -17.71 20.92 -23.25
C PRO A 790 -17.07 19.97 -24.27
N ALA A 791 -16.30 19.02 -23.76
CA ALA A 791 -15.75 17.96 -24.57
C ALA A 791 -16.88 17.37 -25.41
N GLN A 792 -16.56 16.84 -26.58
CA GLN A 792 -17.53 16.27 -27.52
C GLN A 792 -18.38 15.13 -26.94
N ASN A 793 -18.10 14.73 -25.72
CA ASN A 793 -18.85 13.75 -24.92
C ASN A 793 -19.14 14.39 -23.55
N PRO A 794 -20.42 14.50 -23.10
CA PRO A 794 -20.76 15.06 -21.80
C PRO A 794 -20.13 14.31 -20.60
N ALA A 795 -19.70 13.08 -20.78
CA ALA A 795 -18.99 12.28 -19.80
C ALA A 795 -17.46 12.51 -19.80
N ALA A 796 -16.91 13.26 -20.77
CA ALA A 796 -15.47 13.51 -20.81
C ALA A 796 -15.06 14.69 -19.97
N GLN A 797 -13.82 14.67 -19.46
CA GLN A 797 -13.23 15.78 -18.72
C GLN A 797 -13.14 17.03 -19.61
N LEU A 798 -13.28 18.20 -19.00
CA LEU A 798 -13.12 19.48 -19.71
C LEU A 798 -11.71 19.59 -20.30
N ARG A 799 -11.63 20.14 -21.53
CA ARG A 799 -10.36 20.30 -22.24
C ARG A 799 -9.33 21.08 -21.43
N ALA A 800 -9.75 22.11 -20.74
CA ALA A 800 -8.89 22.90 -19.87
C ALA A 800 -8.18 22.04 -18.81
N TYR A 801 -8.91 21.14 -18.16
CA TYR A 801 -8.33 20.22 -17.19
C TYR A 801 -7.29 19.31 -17.82
N VAL A 802 -7.64 18.65 -18.93
CA VAL A 802 -6.75 17.72 -19.62
C VAL A 802 -5.46 18.42 -20.09
N GLN A 803 -5.56 19.64 -20.58
CA GLN A 803 -4.39 20.42 -21.03
C GLN A 803 -3.52 20.93 -19.88
N LEU A 804 -4.13 21.23 -18.71
CA LEU A 804 -3.38 21.56 -17.50
C LEU A 804 -2.60 20.35 -16.96
N ALA A 805 -3.22 19.17 -17.04
CA ALA A 805 -2.70 17.95 -16.44
C ALA A 805 -1.73 17.18 -17.33
N ALA A 806 -2.01 17.06 -18.62
CA ALA A 806 -1.33 16.12 -19.51
C ALA A 806 -0.63 16.81 -20.70
N THR A 807 0.27 16.10 -21.33
CA THR A 807 0.85 16.47 -22.62
C THR A 807 -0.23 16.40 -23.70
N HIS A 808 -0.39 17.49 -24.45
CA HIS A 808 -1.39 17.62 -25.50
C HIS A 808 -0.79 18.25 -26.77
N THR A 809 -1.50 18.10 -27.90
CA THR A 809 -1.10 18.68 -29.18
C THR A 809 -1.79 20.02 -29.39
N THR A 810 -1.02 21.07 -29.69
CA THR A 810 -1.53 22.34 -30.16
C THR A 810 -1.15 22.54 -31.63
N SER A 811 -2.02 23.17 -32.42
CA SER A 811 -1.77 23.43 -33.84
C SER A 811 -1.61 24.93 -34.08
N SER A 812 -0.52 25.28 -34.69
CA SER A 812 -0.30 26.64 -35.21
C SER A 812 -0.32 26.69 -36.74
N PHE A 813 -0.63 27.85 -37.28
CA PHE A 813 -0.66 28.05 -38.73
C PHE A 813 0.31 29.18 -39.10
N SER A 814 1.11 28.92 -40.13
CA SER A 814 1.96 29.92 -40.79
C SER A 814 1.55 30.02 -42.27
N LEU A 815 2.12 30.95 -43.00
CA LEU A 815 1.91 31.06 -44.43
C LEU A 815 3.12 30.52 -45.18
N ASP A 816 2.88 29.79 -46.26
CA ASP A 816 3.92 29.38 -47.22
C ASP A 816 4.22 30.54 -48.22
N ALA A 817 5.10 30.29 -49.18
CA ALA A 817 5.45 31.26 -50.20
C ALA A 817 4.30 31.64 -51.15
N ALA A 818 3.26 30.84 -51.22
CA ALA A 818 2.05 31.10 -51.97
C ALA A 818 0.95 31.76 -51.13
N CYS A 819 1.27 32.12 -49.88
CA CYS A 819 0.33 32.66 -48.88
C CYS A 819 -0.77 31.66 -48.49
N ALA A 820 -0.54 30.36 -48.66
CA ALA A 820 -1.44 29.31 -48.18
C ALA A 820 -1.12 28.94 -46.73
N PRO A 821 -2.15 28.69 -45.88
CA PRO A 821 -1.94 28.27 -44.49
C PRO A 821 -1.24 26.91 -44.39
N VAL A 822 -0.15 26.84 -43.65
CA VAL A 822 0.58 25.63 -43.33
C VAL A 822 0.39 25.30 -41.84
N ARG A 823 -0.16 24.16 -41.53
CA ARG A 823 -0.37 23.68 -40.18
C ARG A 823 0.92 23.07 -39.62
N THR A 824 1.25 23.45 -38.41
CA THR A 824 2.34 22.84 -37.63
C THR A 824 1.77 22.39 -36.28
N ASP A 825 1.90 21.09 -35.98
CA ASP A 825 1.49 20.49 -34.74
C ASP A 825 2.68 20.43 -33.77
N THR A 826 2.49 20.89 -32.55
CA THR A 826 3.50 20.92 -31.48
C THR A 826 2.95 20.23 -30.23
N GLN A 827 3.77 19.40 -29.63
CA GLN A 827 3.46 18.82 -28.32
C GLN A 827 3.78 19.83 -27.20
N VAL A 828 2.81 20.06 -26.34
CA VAL A 828 2.92 20.94 -25.17
C VAL A 828 2.68 20.09 -23.94
N SER A 829 3.62 20.10 -23.00
CA SER A 829 3.47 19.42 -21.73
C SER A 829 2.50 20.14 -20.81
N GLY A 830 1.74 19.41 -20.02
CA GLY A 830 0.93 19.96 -18.97
C GLY A 830 1.73 20.88 -18.05
N SER A 831 1.11 21.91 -17.56
CA SER A 831 1.77 22.94 -16.75
C SER A 831 1.79 22.62 -15.25
N MET A 832 0.92 21.72 -14.82
CA MET A 832 0.87 21.25 -13.44
C MET A 832 1.81 20.05 -13.26
N ALA A 833 2.68 20.13 -12.25
CA ALA A 833 3.54 19.00 -11.89
C ALA A 833 2.88 18.21 -10.76
N SER A 834 3.17 16.94 -10.74
CA SER A 834 2.64 15.97 -9.78
C SER A 834 2.73 16.41 -8.33
N GLY A 835 1.60 16.44 -7.66
CA GLY A 835 1.47 16.41 -6.21
C GLY A 835 2.06 17.59 -5.43
N SER A 836 2.52 18.67 -6.09
CA SER A 836 3.04 19.84 -5.40
C SER A 836 2.81 21.12 -6.17
N ALA A 837 1.99 22.00 -5.61
CA ALA A 837 1.79 23.35 -6.13
C ALA A 837 3.11 24.10 -6.26
N ALA A 838 3.96 24.06 -5.24
CA ALA A 838 5.24 24.77 -5.22
C ALA A 838 6.25 24.27 -6.28
N GLY A 839 6.15 23.01 -6.70
CA GLY A 839 7.00 22.43 -7.77
C GLY A 839 6.45 22.60 -9.17
N SER A 840 5.23 23.10 -9.35
CA SER A 840 4.59 23.17 -10.65
C SER A 840 4.99 24.44 -11.43
N ARG A 841 5.17 24.28 -12.76
CA ARG A 841 5.39 25.40 -13.65
C ARG A 841 4.23 26.39 -13.62
N PHE A 842 3.02 25.92 -13.45
CA PHE A 842 1.81 26.70 -13.34
C PHE A 842 1.92 27.76 -12.21
N PHE A 843 2.31 27.32 -11.00
CA PHE A 843 2.50 28.23 -9.88
C PHE A 843 3.72 29.13 -10.02
N ALA A 844 4.79 28.67 -10.67
CA ALA A 844 5.94 29.50 -10.97
C ALA A 844 5.54 30.68 -11.87
N VAL A 845 4.71 30.43 -12.87
CA VAL A 845 4.16 31.47 -13.78
C VAL A 845 3.31 32.47 -13.01
N LEU A 846 2.38 32.00 -12.19
CA LEU A 846 1.50 32.87 -11.39
C LEU A 846 2.25 33.63 -10.28
N SER A 847 3.41 33.14 -9.87
CA SER A 847 4.29 33.78 -8.89
C SER A 847 5.28 34.77 -9.48
N GLY A 848 5.25 34.99 -10.79
CA GLY A 848 6.03 36.03 -11.48
C GLY A 848 7.08 35.56 -12.46
N ALA A 849 7.18 34.24 -12.71
CA ALA A 849 7.99 33.77 -13.83
C ALA A 849 7.37 34.24 -15.14
N THR A 850 8.19 34.89 -15.97
CA THR A 850 7.73 35.42 -17.27
C THR A 850 7.68 34.29 -18.29
N VAL A 851 6.56 34.17 -19.00
CA VAL A 851 6.39 33.27 -20.15
C VAL A 851 6.17 34.13 -21.39
N GLY A 852 7.09 34.02 -22.33
CA GLY A 852 7.10 34.95 -23.47
C GLY A 852 7.34 36.37 -22.97
N THR A 853 6.40 37.29 -23.26
CA THR A 853 6.44 38.69 -22.83
C THR A 853 5.49 38.96 -21.65
N VAL A 854 4.74 37.99 -21.17
CA VAL A 854 3.70 38.17 -20.18
C VAL A 854 4.14 37.73 -18.78
N ASN A 855 4.01 38.61 -17.80
CA ASN A 855 4.14 38.31 -16.40
C ASN A 855 2.74 38.16 -15.79
N HIS A 856 2.45 36.98 -15.24
CA HIS A 856 1.13 36.65 -14.68
C HIS A 856 1.02 36.95 -13.18
N SER A 857 2.06 37.54 -12.56
CA SER A 857 1.97 37.90 -11.13
C SER A 857 0.85 38.90 -10.89
N GLY A 858 0.02 38.64 -9.89
CA GLY A 858 -1.12 39.49 -9.55
C GLY A 858 -2.35 39.32 -10.45
N PHE A 859 -2.35 38.36 -11.41
CA PHE A 859 -3.55 38.03 -12.18
C PHE A 859 -4.61 37.34 -11.32
N MET A 860 -4.19 36.64 -10.30
CA MET A 860 -5.05 35.97 -9.31
C MET A 860 -4.85 36.55 -7.92
N THR A 861 -5.91 36.54 -7.15
CA THR A 861 -5.86 36.95 -5.74
C THR A 861 -5.11 35.89 -4.89
N PRO A 862 -4.58 36.26 -3.72
CA PRO A 862 -3.96 35.27 -2.83
C PRO A 862 -4.90 34.12 -2.43
N ALA A 863 -6.20 34.38 -2.30
CA ALA A 863 -7.21 33.39 -1.98
C ALA A 863 -7.41 32.39 -3.14
N GLU A 864 -7.49 32.85 -4.37
CA GLU A 864 -7.56 32.01 -5.58
C GLU A 864 -6.30 31.14 -5.72
N LEU A 865 -5.13 31.74 -5.54
CA LEU A 865 -3.85 31.00 -5.58
C LEU A 865 -3.78 29.94 -4.51
N ARG A 866 -4.32 30.17 -3.33
CA ARG A 866 -4.37 29.20 -2.28
C ARG A 866 -5.31 28.05 -2.60
N LEU A 867 -6.54 28.34 -3.07
CA LEU A 867 -7.49 27.32 -3.49
C LEU A 867 -6.88 26.39 -4.56
N LEU A 868 -6.22 26.98 -5.56
CA LEU A 868 -5.51 26.22 -6.58
C LEU A 868 -4.37 25.40 -6.01
N SER A 869 -3.61 25.95 -5.03
CA SER A 869 -2.49 25.21 -4.43
C SER A 869 -2.99 24.02 -3.62
N GLU A 870 -4.06 24.18 -2.87
CA GLU A 870 -4.70 23.11 -2.12
C GLU A 870 -5.19 22.00 -3.05
N TRP A 871 -5.89 22.39 -4.13
CA TRP A 871 -6.37 21.45 -5.13
C TRP A 871 -5.23 20.66 -5.79
N VAL A 872 -4.14 21.31 -6.20
CA VAL A 872 -2.98 20.63 -6.79
C VAL A 872 -2.26 19.75 -5.77
N ASP A 873 -2.10 20.22 -4.54
CA ASP A 873 -1.39 19.49 -3.48
C ASP A 873 -2.11 18.18 -3.07
N ILE A 874 -3.44 18.14 -3.15
CA ILE A 874 -4.21 16.92 -2.87
C ILE A 874 -4.38 16.02 -4.10
N GLY A 875 -3.74 16.33 -5.23
CA GLY A 875 -3.73 15.49 -6.43
C GLY A 875 -4.46 16.08 -7.64
N ALA A 876 -4.96 17.33 -7.55
CA ALA A 876 -5.69 17.99 -8.62
C ALA A 876 -6.85 17.17 -9.20
N GLN A 877 -7.64 16.60 -8.33
CA GLN A 877 -8.75 15.70 -8.65
C GLN A 877 -9.81 16.39 -9.51
N TYR A 878 -10.33 15.70 -10.52
CA TYR A 878 -11.41 16.25 -11.34
C TYR A 878 -12.72 16.33 -10.55
N TYR A 879 -13.09 15.24 -9.87
CA TYR A 879 -14.11 15.21 -8.83
C TYR A 879 -13.49 14.70 -7.53
N ASN A 880 -13.73 15.37 -6.44
CA ASN A 880 -13.22 14.94 -5.14
C ASN A 880 -14.00 13.74 -4.58
N ASN A 881 -15.26 13.63 -4.93
CA ASN A 881 -16.09 12.46 -4.62
C ASN A 881 -16.31 11.64 -5.90
N PRO A 882 -15.74 10.42 -6.02
CA PRO A 882 -15.89 9.59 -7.21
C PRO A 882 -17.34 9.22 -7.49
N PHE A 883 -18.20 9.17 -6.46
CA PHE A 883 -19.64 8.90 -6.60
C PHE A 883 -20.47 10.10 -7.09
N ALA A 884 -19.88 11.27 -7.13
CA ALA A 884 -20.49 12.42 -7.74
C ALA A 884 -20.29 12.44 -9.28
N ALA A 885 -19.46 11.58 -9.82
CA ALA A 885 -19.30 11.40 -11.25
C ALA A 885 -20.66 11.00 -11.89
N PRO A 886 -20.98 11.53 -13.09
CA PRO A 886 -22.18 11.11 -13.79
C PRO A 886 -22.13 9.59 -14.07
N LEU A 887 -23.21 8.91 -13.74
CA LEU A 887 -23.43 7.54 -14.22
C LEU A 887 -23.82 7.62 -15.69
N ASN A 888 -23.34 6.72 -16.53
CA ASN A 888 -23.71 6.58 -17.94
C ASN A 888 -25.17 6.18 -18.11
#